data_79cab26c76b113aaf8de730122c52c8e
#
_entry.id   79cab26c76b113aaf8de730122c52c8e
#
_cell.length_a   1.000
_cell.length_b   1.000
_cell.length_c   1.000
_cell.angle_alpha   90.00
_cell.angle_beta   90.00
_cell.angle_gamma   90.00
#
_symmetry.space_group_name_H-M   'P 1'
#
loop_
_entity.id
_entity.type
_entity.pdbx_description
1 polymer ?
#
loop_
_entity_poly.entity_id
_entity_poly.type
_entity_poly.pdbx_seq_one_letter_code
_entity_poly.pdbx_strand_id
1 'polypeptide(L)'
;MAKKISRRDLIKNVGTAAGAATLLTVPAIAKQAQQTSQQSSQQTPQQAALERVLSQSSKQLLADHEDYQVEMTAGDMIVQFDKRYGSISSITRKGDEFGTNYLGDETNTPGVDPSDSRFTGDVVTTVWGLLGELQPAKLGQNDIFKVSGRWKHERTGKSADTRHVSFRNNVFAVKYDGPASEDEGIRSYRLNMSYHAGEGSSLVWDIEIENVTSQVLEIGELALPLMANDDYSGLYYEPGGPAALSGGGDVDFNRTPVRQKLIHEQKVLAHHFIAGHSSYVLLQRPLGDAPFLLVHPTMDTAFECTYKEPESAFTAHMQGWRGPDLLAIHSWATKNLRRWGSNPWVNGHTSLILKPGEKKAYQVRFALIPSYEAIREEVYNAGNLGIRVLPSMVVQEGTDALVELKSKSDIDKIKLLSDNITIAKQQRTGDKTLLTLAFKGRGQKSLKLHYGDGRWTNLHFYCINDIAQLLKARGKFVVDREFYKDPDDPYHRFHGFLPFDYRVGSTFLDSDEVWEVGGSDESGFSESLFLAEKNVYYPAKEEVDVLEAYVEDCLFKYIQNPQTYEVRASLYWKDRYPSSGWGHWTKERSEATFRSYNYVHPANIYHALYRVGKRYGLLMRKKPEEYLRMSYHTCMRWFGTGPWRHIGLMEGSNAIHILADIQREGWKDEHDKLLQQMKECAQQMIDDPYPYSSELVIDQTAHEQVYFFTKFFGATEKNRKTVQVLKALRGGNQPVWFRYGNDKRGDICCWYNASLNGLALLDSGDPIAATLKDGLNKRIRFVEDKVDVETTQGEIQRVVWSKSKRSLELEMDDSTGLAKTAALTIQGLEKGDYKVSYGGSSKKVSSDGALTIEAPMRDARNIRIQKA
;
A
#
# COMPACT_ATOMS: atom_id res chain seq x y z
N MET A 1 -12.01 -50.70 -3.70
CA MET A 1 -10.57 -50.63 -3.47
C MET A 1 -9.96 -49.64 -4.52
N ALA A 2 -9.92 -48.40 -4.24
CA ALA A 2 -9.29 -47.40 -5.09
C ALA A 2 -7.83 -47.23 -4.66
N LYS A 3 -6.89 -47.47 -5.58
CA LYS A 3 -5.45 -47.30 -5.35
C LYS A 3 -5.15 -45.80 -5.22
N LYS A 4 -4.65 -45.39 -4.07
CA LYS A 4 -4.04 -44.06 -3.87
C LYS A 4 -2.82 -43.93 -4.79
N ILE A 5 -2.86 -43.01 -5.73
CA ILE A 5 -1.72 -42.64 -6.58
C ILE A 5 -0.86 -41.67 -5.76
N SER A 6 0.42 -42.02 -5.57
CA SER A 6 1.32 -41.19 -4.80
C SER A 6 1.77 -39.95 -5.59
N ARG A 7 2.09 -38.87 -4.87
CA ARG A 7 2.60 -37.58 -5.42
C ARG A 7 3.82 -37.77 -6.34
N ARG A 8 4.58 -38.86 -6.17
CA ARG A 8 5.74 -39.22 -7.01
C ARG A 8 5.36 -39.77 -8.38
N ASP A 9 4.18 -40.39 -8.50
CA ASP A 9 3.73 -40.96 -9.77
C ASP A 9 3.08 -39.94 -10.69
N LEU A 10 2.54 -38.86 -10.11
CA LEU A 10 2.01 -37.73 -10.87
C LEU A 10 3.15 -36.91 -11.55
N ILE A 11 4.28 -36.75 -10.86
CA ILE A 11 5.45 -36.00 -11.38
C ILE A 11 6.16 -36.75 -12.52
N LYS A 12 6.11 -38.07 -12.55
CA LYS A 12 6.73 -38.86 -13.61
C LYS A 12 5.98 -38.86 -14.94
N ASN A 13 4.67 -38.63 -14.92
CA ASN A 13 3.85 -38.63 -16.14
C ASN A 13 3.79 -37.25 -16.88
N VAL A 14 4.28 -36.17 -16.28
CA VAL A 14 4.38 -34.84 -16.92
C VAL A 14 5.72 -34.64 -17.63
N GLY A 15 6.70 -35.48 -17.36
CA GLY A 15 8.09 -35.33 -17.84
C GLY A 15 8.38 -35.89 -19.24
N THR A 16 7.43 -36.43 -19.98
CA THR A 16 7.71 -37.12 -21.26
C THR A 16 7.13 -36.47 -22.52
N ALA A 17 6.59 -35.24 -22.43
CA ALA A 17 6.04 -34.53 -23.59
C ALA A 17 6.86 -33.30 -24.03
N ALA A 18 8.04 -33.05 -23.46
CA ALA A 18 8.90 -31.93 -23.81
C ALA A 18 10.26 -32.42 -24.34
N GLY A 19 10.26 -32.99 -25.50
CA GLY A 19 11.45 -33.36 -26.23
C GLY A 19 11.37 -32.93 -27.68
N ALA A 20 12.03 -31.86 -28.01
CA ALA A 20 12.49 -31.33 -29.31
C ALA A 20 12.07 -29.87 -29.58
N ALA A 21 12.82 -28.92 -29.08
CA ALA A 21 12.91 -27.58 -29.67
C ALA A 21 14.37 -27.20 -29.76
N THR A 22 14.83 -27.14 -30.99
CA THR A 22 16.21 -26.86 -31.42
C THR A 22 16.59 -25.42 -31.09
N LEU A 23 17.77 -25.24 -30.52
CA LEU A 23 18.45 -23.96 -30.30
C LEU A 23 18.52 -23.14 -31.61
N LEU A 24 17.84 -21.99 -31.64
CA LEU A 24 18.08 -20.94 -32.64
C LEU A 24 18.77 -19.76 -31.95
N THR A 25 19.84 -19.29 -32.55
CA THR A 25 20.73 -18.27 -32.05
C THR A 25 20.17 -16.86 -32.14
N VAL A 26 20.47 -16.03 -31.14
CA VAL A 26 19.99 -14.67 -30.83
C VAL A 26 19.90 -13.64 -31.99
N PRO A 27 20.61 -13.73 -33.13
CA PRO A 27 20.47 -12.74 -34.22
C PRO A 27 19.20 -12.85 -35.05
N ALA A 28 18.42 -13.91 -34.92
CA ALA A 28 17.22 -14.12 -35.75
C ALA A 28 15.97 -13.45 -35.16
N ILE A 29 15.94 -13.26 -33.84
CA ILE A 29 14.78 -12.72 -33.12
C ILE A 29 14.67 -11.19 -33.29
N ALA A 30 15.82 -10.50 -33.36
CA ALA A 30 15.81 -9.04 -33.53
C ALA A 30 15.33 -8.57 -34.92
N LYS A 31 15.42 -9.43 -35.95
CA LYS A 31 14.90 -9.11 -37.30
C LYS A 31 13.42 -9.37 -37.47
N GLN A 32 12.82 -10.22 -36.64
CA GLN A 32 11.39 -10.55 -36.69
C GLN A 32 10.55 -9.52 -35.95
N ALA A 33 11.09 -8.88 -34.94
CA ALA A 33 10.40 -7.82 -34.17
C ALA A 33 10.22 -6.51 -34.96
N GLN A 34 11.03 -6.24 -35.96
CA GLN A 34 10.89 -5.05 -36.83
C GLN A 34 9.90 -5.22 -37.98
N GLN A 35 9.41 -6.42 -38.26
CA GLN A 35 8.44 -6.67 -39.33
C GLN A 35 7.00 -6.86 -38.86
N THR A 36 6.71 -6.89 -37.53
CA THR A 36 5.40 -7.14 -36.97
C THR A 36 4.60 -5.88 -36.58
N SER A 37 5.13 -4.70 -36.80
CA SER A 37 4.42 -3.44 -36.49
C SER A 37 3.36 -3.01 -37.52
N GLN A 38 3.03 -3.84 -38.49
CA GLN A 38 1.99 -3.55 -39.50
C GLN A 38 1.10 -4.75 -39.83
N GLN A 39 0.65 -5.53 -38.86
CA GLN A 39 -0.44 -6.48 -39.11
C GLN A 39 -1.50 -6.44 -38.03
N SER A 40 -2.73 -6.20 -38.48
CA SER A 40 -3.99 -6.23 -37.76
C SER A 40 -4.15 -7.39 -36.78
N SER A 41 -4.80 -7.10 -35.67
CA SER A 41 -5.34 -7.95 -34.61
C SER A 41 -5.84 -9.35 -35.06
N GLN A 42 -4.96 -10.29 -35.30
CA GLN A 42 -5.28 -11.71 -35.31
C GLN A 42 -4.64 -12.36 -34.09
N GLN A 43 -5.49 -12.84 -33.17
CA GLN A 43 -5.08 -13.63 -32.00
C GLN A 43 -4.22 -14.83 -32.43
N THR A 44 -3.15 -15.08 -31.72
CA THR A 44 -2.35 -16.29 -31.98
C THR A 44 -3.16 -17.54 -31.64
N PRO A 45 -2.87 -18.70 -32.30
CA PRO A 45 -3.54 -19.96 -31.99
C PRO A 45 -3.45 -20.37 -30.51
N GLN A 46 -2.40 -19.94 -29.80
CA GLN A 46 -2.19 -20.18 -28.37
C GLN A 46 -3.10 -19.28 -27.51
N GLN A 47 -3.31 -18.03 -27.88
CA GLN A 47 -4.26 -17.13 -27.20
C GLN A 47 -5.71 -17.62 -27.38
N ALA A 48 -6.08 -18.07 -28.56
CA ALA A 48 -7.37 -18.67 -28.80
C ALA A 48 -7.55 -20.02 -28.08
N ALA A 49 -6.50 -20.80 -27.90
CA ALA A 49 -6.53 -22.04 -27.11
C ALA A 49 -6.70 -21.76 -25.61
N LEU A 50 -5.99 -20.75 -25.09
CA LEU A 50 -6.11 -20.33 -23.69
C LEU A 50 -7.50 -19.77 -23.38
N GLU A 51 -8.06 -18.92 -24.24
CA GLU A 51 -9.45 -18.44 -24.12
C GLU A 51 -10.48 -19.56 -24.20
N ARG A 52 -10.26 -20.57 -25.06
CA ARG A 52 -11.10 -21.77 -25.10
C ARG A 52 -11.03 -22.58 -23.81
N VAL A 53 -9.86 -22.79 -23.26
CA VAL A 53 -9.66 -23.54 -22.00
C VAL A 53 -10.31 -22.78 -20.84
N LEU A 54 -10.08 -21.49 -20.74
CA LEU A 54 -10.69 -20.64 -19.70
C LEU A 54 -12.24 -20.58 -19.85
N SER A 55 -12.74 -20.47 -21.08
CA SER A 55 -14.18 -20.43 -21.34
C SER A 55 -14.86 -21.79 -21.20
N GLN A 56 -14.18 -22.86 -21.53
CA GLN A 56 -14.71 -24.23 -21.37
C GLN A 56 -14.68 -24.70 -19.92
N SER A 57 -13.61 -24.41 -19.19
CA SER A 57 -13.53 -24.69 -17.75
C SER A 57 -14.58 -23.92 -16.97
N SER A 58 -14.75 -22.63 -17.27
CA SER A 58 -15.77 -21.81 -16.62
C SER A 58 -17.21 -22.24 -16.98
N LYS A 59 -17.46 -22.63 -18.22
CA LYS A 59 -18.79 -23.11 -18.64
C LYS A 59 -19.14 -24.48 -18.11
N GLN A 60 -18.17 -25.38 -17.97
CA GLN A 60 -18.40 -26.73 -17.43
C GLN A 60 -18.59 -26.68 -15.92
N LEU A 61 -17.81 -25.86 -15.20
CA LEU A 61 -18.01 -25.56 -13.79
C LEU A 61 -19.37 -24.88 -13.53
N LEU A 62 -19.80 -23.94 -14.39
CA LEU A 62 -21.08 -23.29 -14.28
C LEU A 62 -22.26 -24.26 -14.50
N ALA A 63 -22.15 -25.19 -15.43
CA ALA A 63 -23.22 -26.16 -15.70
C ALA A 63 -23.46 -27.15 -14.55
N ASP A 64 -22.41 -27.52 -13.81
CA ASP A 64 -22.51 -28.39 -12.63
C ASP A 64 -23.00 -27.64 -11.36
N HIS A 65 -23.08 -26.29 -11.42
CA HIS A 65 -23.43 -25.44 -10.27
C HIS A 65 -24.83 -24.83 -10.30
N GLU A 66 -25.54 -24.86 -11.43
CA GLU A 66 -26.84 -24.17 -11.58
C GLU A 66 -27.91 -24.58 -10.56
N ASP A 67 -27.93 -25.83 -10.11
CA ASP A 67 -28.96 -26.34 -9.18
C ASP A 67 -28.73 -25.90 -7.71
N TYR A 68 -27.55 -25.41 -7.37
CA TYR A 68 -27.19 -25.07 -5.97
C TYR A 68 -27.16 -23.56 -5.71
N GLN A 69 -27.13 -22.76 -6.74
CA GLN A 69 -27.08 -21.29 -6.59
C GLN A 69 -28.48 -20.70 -6.53
N VAL A 70 -28.61 -19.68 -5.68
CA VAL A 70 -29.80 -18.81 -5.65
C VAL A 70 -29.35 -17.36 -5.70
N GLU A 71 -30.12 -16.54 -6.41
CA GLU A 71 -29.81 -15.13 -6.60
C GLU A 71 -30.79 -14.27 -5.79
N MET A 72 -30.26 -13.24 -5.16
CA MET A 72 -30.98 -12.18 -4.47
C MET A 72 -30.63 -10.84 -5.08
N THR A 73 -31.64 -10.03 -5.36
CA THR A 73 -31.44 -8.64 -5.77
C THR A 73 -31.71 -7.71 -4.59
N ALA A 74 -30.78 -6.79 -4.30
CA ALA A 74 -30.91 -5.78 -3.28
C ALA A 74 -30.54 -4.39 -3.88
N GLY A 75 -31.52 -3.69 -4.41
CA GLY A 75 -31.30 -2.50 -5.23
C GLY A 75 -30.55 -2.84 -6.53
N ASP A 76 -29.39 -2.21 -6.72
CA ASP A 76 -28.48 -2.55 -7.84
C ASP A 76 -27.51 -3.69 -7.49
N MET A 77 -27.47 -4.15 -6.26
CA MET A 77 -26.61 -5.26 -5.84
C MET A 77 -27.26 -6.59 -6.24
N ILE A 78 -26.46 -7.45 -6.85
CA ILE A 78 -26.81 -8.85 -7.14
C ILE A 78 -25.93 -9.72 -6.27
N VAL A 79 -26.58 -10.58 -5.47
CA VAL A 79 -25.90 -11.50 -4.54
C VAL A 79 -26.24 -12.92 -4.93
N GLN A 80 -25.25 -13.76 -5.13
CA GLN A 80 -25.42 -15.20 -5.33
C GLN A 80 -25.01 -15.96 -4.08
N PHE A 81 -25.82 -16.95 -3.71
CA PHE A 81 -25.57 -17.82 -2.57
C PHE A 81 -25.43 -19.26 -3.04
N ASP A 82 -24.54 -20.00 -2.40
CA ASP A 82 -24.39 -21.43 -2.58
C ASP A 82 -25.13 -22.18 -1.46
N LYS A 83 -26.18 -22.90 -1.82
CA LYS A 83 -26.98 -23.68 -0.86
C LYS A 83 -26.22 -24.85 -0.23
N ARG A 84 -25.16 -25.36 -0.89
CA ARG A 84 -24.34 -26.46 -0.38
C ARG A 84 -23.55 -26.06 0.86
N TYR A 85 -23.04 -24.82 0.84
CA TYR A 85 -22.21 -24.29 1.92
C TYR A 85 -22.96 -23.28 2.81
N GLY A 86 -24.11 -22.77 2.36
CA GLY A 86 -24.85 -21.77 3.09
C GLY A 86 -24.15 -20.41 3.08
N SER A 87 -23.38 -20.11 2.05
CA SER A 87 -22.46 -18.97 1.96
C SER A 87 -22.78 -18.06 0.77
N ILE A 88 -22.15 -16.89 0.76
CA ILE A 88 -22.20 -15.96 -0.37
C ILE A 88 -21.10 -16.35 -1.36
N SER A 89 -21.47 -16.62 -2.60
CA SER A 89 -20.51 -16.96 -3.67
C SER A 89 -20.14 -15.77 -4.54
N SER A 90 -21.00 -14.75 -4.65
CA SER A 90 -20.75 -13.59 -5.50
C SER A 90 -21.50 -12.36 -5.02
N ILE A 91 -20.87 -11.21 -5.12
CA ILE A 91 -21.51 -9.89 -5.02
C ILE A 91 -21.07 -9.07 -6.23
N THR A 92 -22.04 -8.68 -7.05
CA THR A 92 -21.84 -7.87 -8.27
C THR A 92 -22.82 -6.71 -8.29
N ARG A 93 -22.67 -5.81 -9.26
CA ARG A 93 -23.61 -4.73 -9.50
C ARG A 93 -24.35 -4.97 -10.83
N LYS A 94 -25.64 -4.75 -10.83
CA LYS A 94 -26.47 -4.76 -12.05
C LYS A 94 -25.99 -3.71 -13.05
N GLY A 95 -25.69 -4.18 -14.28
CA GLY A 95 -25.22 -3.30 -15.35
C GLY A 95 -23.81 -2.74 -15.15
N ASP A 96 -22.98 -3.37 -14.32
CA ASP A 96 -21.56 -3.03 -14.21
C ASP A 96 -20.83 -3.38 -15.51
N GLU A 97 -20.20 -2.37 -16.13
CA GLU A 97 -19.50 -2.55 -17.41
C GLU A 97 -18.29 -3.48 -17.31
N PHE A 98 -17.69 -3.59 -16.12
CA PHE A 98 -16.52 -4.42 -15.88
C PHE A 98 -16.88 -5.85 -15.45
N GLY A 99 -18.10 -6.07 -14.98
CA GLY A 99 -18.56 -7.37 -14.48
C GLY A 99 -17.79 -7.82 -13.22
N THR A 100 -17.38 -6.89 -12.38
CA THR A 100 -16.56 -7.18 -11.18
C THR A 100 -17.35 -7.99 -10.18
N ASN A 101 -16.84 -9.19 -9.83
CA ASN A 101 -17.25 -9.85 -8.60
C ASN A 101 -16.32 -9.38 -7.46
N TYR A 102 -16.91 -8.79 -6.41
CA TYR A 102 -16.15 -8.29 -5.26
C TYR A 102 -15.63 -9.41 -4.34
N LEU A 103 -16.22 -10.60 -4.44
CA LEU A 103 -15.81 -11.75 -3.66
C LEU A 103 -15.01 -12.75 -4.49
N GLY A 104 -14.01 -13.37 -3.87
CA GLY A 104 -13.23 -14.46 -4.43
C GLY A 104 -13.93 -15.80 -4.25
N ASP A 105 -13.54 -16.76 -5.06
CA ASP A 105 -13.97 -18.15 -4.98
C ASP A 105 -12.76 -19.03 -4.68
N GLU A 106 -12.70 -19.62 -3.49
CA GLU A 106 -11.64 -20.55 -3.09
C GLU A 106 -11.73 -21.90 -3.83
N THR A 107 -12.88 -22.24 -4.39
CA THR A 107 -13.05 -23.56 -5.05
C THR A 107 -12.14 -23.74 -6.24
N ASN A 108 -11.65 -22.65 -6.82
CA ASN A 108 -10.74 -22.63 -7.97
C ASN A 108 -9.27 -22.51 -7.61
N THR A 109 -8.90 -22.44 -6.32
CA THR A 109 -7.50 -22.33 -5.92
C THR A 109 -6.82 -23.70 -5.99
N PRO A 110 -5.81 -23.90 -6.87
CA PRO A 110 -5.14 -25.20 -6.97
C PRO A 110 -4.51 -25.63 -5.65
N GLY A 111 -4.88 -26.80 -5.16
CA GLY A 111 -4.32 -27.42 -3.95
C GLY A 111 -5.07 -27.09 -2.66
N VAL A 112 -6.15 -26.32 -2.70
CA VAL A 112 -7.08 -26.17 -1.58
C VAL A 112 -8.11 -27.30 -1.65
N ASP A 113 -8.30 -28.02 -0.55
CA ASP A 113 -9.40 -28.98 -0.42
C ASP A 113 -10.71 -28.20 -0.33
N PRO A 114 -11.68 -28.39 -1.23
CA PRO A 114 -12.97 -27.71 -1.16
C PRO A 114 -13.70 -27.90 0.18
N SER A 115 -13.39 -28.96 0.92
CA SER A 115 -13.91 -29.16 2.28
C SER A 115 -13.28 -28.24 3.33
N ASP A 116 -12.17 -27.59 3.01
CA ASP A 116 -11.49 -26.59 3.83
C ASP A 116 -11.83 -25.16 3.44
N SER A 117 -12.68 -24.97 2.45
CA SER A 117 -13.08 -23.65 1.95
C SER A 117 -13.72 -22.79 3.05
N ARG A 118 -13.35 -21.50 3.03
CA ARG A 118 -13.75 -20.50 4.02
C ARG A 118 -14.47 -19.38 3.29
N PHE A 119 -15.73 -19.65 3.01
CA PHE A 119 -16.53 -18.72 2.22
C PHE A 119 -16.96 -17.50 3.03
N THR A 120 -17.18 -16.41 2.34
CA THR A 120 -17.93 -15.28 2.88
C THR A 120 -19.33 -15.76 3.29
N GLY A 121 -19.67 -15.55 4.57
CA GLY A 121 -20.92 -16.09 5.14
C GLY A 121 -20.72 -17.30 6.05
N ASP A 122 -19.51 -17.85 6.10
CA ASP A 122 -19.13 -18.80 7.17
C ASP A 122 -18.91 -18.06 8.50
N VAL A 123 -18.92 -18.82 9.58
CA VAL A 123 -18.59 -18.32 10.93
C VAL A 123 -17.50 -19.22 11.50
N VAL A 124 -16.39 -18.60 11.89
CA VAL A 124 -15.29 -19.28 12.59
C VAL A 124 -15.43 -19.04 14.06
N THR A 125 -15.47 -20.10 14.86
CA THR A 125 -15.54 -20.01 16.31
C THR A 125 -14.47 -20.86 16.95
N THR A 126 -13.99 -20.40 18.10
CA THR A 126 -13.23 -21.20 19.05
C THR A 126 -13.98 -21.21 20.37
N VAL A 127 -14.58 -22.33 20.65
CA VAL A 127 -15.40 -22.53 21.83
C VAL A 127 -14.54 -23.05 22.95
N TRP A 128 -14.62 -22.40 24.10
CA TRP A 128 -13.99 -22.85 25.32
C TRP A 128 -14.99 -23.69 26.08
N GLY A 129 -14.56 -24.87 26.42
CA GLY A 129 -15.41 -25.78 27.19
C GLY A 129 -15.96 -25.17 28.48
N LEU A 130 -16.90 -25.82 29.04
CA LEU A 130 -17.71 -25.41 30.16
C LEU A 130 -16.96 -24.63 31.23
N LEU A 131 -17.38 -23.40 31.48
CA LEU A 131 -16.87 -22.50 32.51
C LEU A 131 -17.07 -23.08 33.94
N GLY A 132 -16.72 -24.24 34.23
CA GLY A 132 -16.77 -24.87 35.55
C GLY A 132 -15.49 -25.62 35.79
N GLU A 133 -14.82 -26.05 34.72
CA GLU A 133 -13.64 -26.89 34.80
C GLU A 133 -12.33 -26.14 34.58
N LEU A 134 -12.34 -24.99 33.90
CA LEU A 134 -11.14 -24.27 33.53
C LEU A 134 -11.36 -22.74 33.60
N GLN A 135 -10.60 -22.07 34.44
CA GLN A 135 -10.56 -20.60 34.44
C GLN A 135 -9.47 -20.13 33.46
N PRO A 136 -9.83 -19.44 32.37
CA PRO A 136 -8.89 -19.01 31.34
C PRO A 136 -7.69 -18.21 31.88
N ALA A 137 -7.88 -17.44 32.91
CA ALA A 137 -6.84 -16.65 33.55
C ALA A 137 -5.75 -17.47 34.27
N LYS A 138 -5.95 -18.76 34.48
CA LYS A 138 -5.00 -19.66 35.18
C LYS A 138 -4.24 -20.58 34.23
N LEU A 139 -4.55 -20.57 32.95
CA LEU A 139 -3.88 -21.41 31.97
C LEU A 139 -2.68 -20.69 31.37
N GLY A 140 -1.50 -21.24 31.56
CA GLY A 140 -0.33 -20.85 30.80
C GLY A 140 -0.51 -21.18 29.31
N GLN A 141 0.19 -20.48 28.43
CA GLN A 141 0.10 -20.69 26.97
C GLN A 141 0.30 -22.16 26.54
N ASN A 142 1.08 -22.93 27.28
CA ASN A 142 1.32 -24.35 27.00
C ASN A 142 0.16 -25.28 27.43
N ASP A 143 -0.67 -24.81 28.36
CA ASP A 143 -1.78 -25.62 28.86
C ASP A 143 -2.98 -25.56 27.93
N ILE A 144 -3.13 -24.48 27.17
CA ILE A 144 -4.14 -24.36 26.12
C ILE A 144 -3.98 -25.47 25.08
N PHE A 145 -2.74 -25.77 24.67
CA PHE A 145 -2.47 -26.87 23.74
C PHE A 145 -2.67 -28.26 24.35
N LYS A 146 -2.47 -28.43 25.64
CA LYS A 146 -2.74 -29.72 26.30
C LYS A 146 -4.23 -29.98 26.47
N VAL A 147 -5.00 -28.95 26.62
CA VAL A 147 -6.46 -28.99 26.64
C VAL A 147 -7.05 -28.97 25.22
N SER A 148 -6.22 -28.76 24.20
CA SER A 148 -6.59 -28.61 22.80
C SER A 148 -7.24 -29.82 22.16
N GLY A 149 -7.21 -30.98 22.76
CA GLY A 149 -8.10 -32.05 22.34
C GLY A 149 -9.61 -31.70 22.42
N ARG A 150 -9.93 -30.55 23.05
CA ARG A 150 -11.31 -30.01 23.17
C ARG A 150 -11.53 -28.69 22.46
N TRP A 151 -10.48 -28.04 21.95
CA TRP A 151 -10.62 -26.86 21.11
C TRP A 151 -10.67 -27.27 19.67
N LYS A 152 -11.80 -27.11 19.04
CA LYS A 152 -11.90 -27.28 17.62
C LYS A 152 -12.21 -25.91 17.02
N HIS A 153 -11.41 -25.50 16.09
CA HIS A 153 -11.82 -24.51 15.12
C HIS A 153 -12.99 -25.09 14.36
N GLU A 154 -14.17 -24.61 14.68
CA GLU A 154 -15.35 -24.98 13.92
C GLU A 154 -15.54 -23.95 12.82
N ARG A 155 -15.56 -24.44 11.62
CA ARG A 155 -16.01 -23.71 10.45
C ARG A 155 -17.36 -24.24 10.06
N THR A 156 -18.29 -23.34 9.85
CA THR A 156 -19.63 -23.74 9.42
C THR A 156 -19.64 -24.49 8.10
N GLY A 157 -18.64 -24.23 7.22
CA GLY A 157 -18.45 -24.98 5.98
C GLY A 157 -18.28 -26.49 6.14
N LYS A 158 -17.65 -26.96 7.22
CA LYS A 158 -17.44 -28.41 7.51
C LYS A 158 -18.63 -29.12 8.11
N SER A 159 -19.73 -28.44 8.32
CA SER A 159 -20.86 -28.93 9.10
C SER A 159 -22.10 -29.20 8.27
N ALA A 160 -21.91 -29.85 7.12
CA ALA A 160 -23.01 -30.19 6.20
C ALA A 160 -24.19 -30.90 6.87
N ASP A 161 -23.91 -31.76 7.85
CA ASP A 161 -24.89 -32.66 8.45
C ASP A 161 -25.93 -31.97 9.33
N THR A 162 -25.59 -30.77 9.85
CA THR A 162 -26.48 -29.97 10.72
C THR A 162 -26.92 -28.66 10.09
N ARG A 163 -26.61 -28.47 8.82
CA ARG A 163 -26.96 -27.29 8.06
C ARG A 163 -28.31 -27.41 7.39
N HIS A 164 -29.18 -26.45 7.66
CA HIS A 164 -30.47 -26.28 7.00
C HIS A 164 -30.48 -24.95 6.26
N VAL A 165 -30.65 -24.99 4.95
CA VAL A 165 -30.65 -23.82 4.09
C VAL A 165 -32.05 -23.64 3.49
N SER A 166 -32.53 -22.39 3.48
CA SER A 166 -33.79 -22.03 2.83
C SER A 166 -33.67 -20.68 2.12
N PHE A 167 -34.37 -20.55 1.01
CA PHE A 167 -34.54 -19.28 0.29
C PHE A 167 -36.02 -19.04 0.04
N ARG A 168 -36.59 -18.06 0.72
CA ARG A 168 -38.02 -17.70 0.61
C ARG A 168 -38.20 -16.19 0.82
N ASN A 169 -39.09 -15.61 0.03
CA ASN A 169 -39.46 -14.20 0.15
C ASN A 169 -38.24 -13.26 0.09
N ASN A 170 -37.28 -13.55 -0.77
CA ASN A 170 -36.03 -12.82 -0.91
C ASN A 170 -35.19 -12.77 0.40
N VAL A 171 -35.28 -13.82 1.23
CA VAL A 171 -34.46 -14.05 2.42
C VAL A 171 -33.75 -15.36 2.26
N PHE A 172 -32.41 -15.36 2.31
CA PHE A 172 -31.60 -16.56 2.36
C PHE A 172 -31.28 -16.83 3.83
N ALA A 173 -31.68 -17.99 4.34
CA ALA A 173 -31.48 -18.34 5.72
C ALA A 173 -30.69 -19.64 5.87
N VAL A 174 -29.78 -19.65 6.83
CA VAL A 174 -28.94 -20.80 7.16
C VAL A 174 -29.01 -21.04 8.65
N LYS A 175 -29.29 -22.29 9.03
CA LYS A 175 -29.40 -22.70 10.43
C LYS A 175 -28.49 -23.88 10.68
N TYR A 176 -27.80 -23.89 11.78
CA TYR A 176 -27.00 -25.00 12.29
C TYR A 176 -27.57 -25.44 13.65
N ASP A 177 -28.04 -26.67 13.76
CA ASP A 177 -28.85 -27.14 14.91
C ASP A 177 -28.07 -27.64 16.13
N GLY A 178 -26.84 -27.18 16.32
CA GLY A 178 -26.11 -27.59 17.54
C GLY A 178 -25.25 -28.83 17.33
N PRO A 179 -24.86 -29.56 18.40
CA PRO A 179 -23.71 -30.43 18.35
C PRO A 179 -23.84 -31.52 17.29
N ALA A 180 -22.89 -31.54 16.35
CA ALA A 180 -22.54 -32.73 15.59
C ALA A 180 -21.86 -33.76 16.50
N SER A 181 -21.67 -34.97 16.04
CA SER A 181 -21.10 -36.07 16.82
C SER A 181 -19.79 -35.72 17.53
N GLU A 182 -19.47 -36.40 18.61
CA GLU A 182 -18.26 -36.20 19.44
C GLU A 182 -16.94 -36.19 18.65
N ASP A 183 -16.91 -36.83 17.49
CA ASP A 183 -15.71 -36.99 16.64
C ASP A 183 -15.41 -35.72 15.81
N GLU A 184 -16.38 -34.82 15.56
CA GLU A 184 -16.20 -33.64 14.68
C GLU A 184 -16.16 -32.30 15.40
N GLY A 185 -16.20 -32.28 16.72
CA GLY A 185 -16.23 -31.08 17.56
C GLY A 185 -17.62 -30.69 18.00
N ILE A 186 -17.73 -30.57 19.28
CA ILE A 186 -18.99 -30.26 19.96
C ILE A 186 -19.37 -28.84 19.58
N ARG A 187 -20.38 -28.63 18.71
CA ARG A 187 -21.09 -27.38 18.68
C ARG A 187 -21.96 -27.28 19.92
N SER A 188 -21.50 -26.47 20.84
CA SER A 188 -22.23 -26.18 22.06
C SER A 188 -23.27 -25.08 21.88
N TYR A 189 -23.49 -24.66 20.64
CA TYR A 189 -24.41 -23.57 20.32
C TYR A 189 -25.19 -23.86 19.04
N ARG A 190 -26.34 -23.22 18.93
CA ARG A 190 -27.11 -23.10 17.69
C ARG A 190 -26.75 -21.81 17.00
N LEU A 191 -26.59 -21.85 15.67
CA LEU A 191 -26.32 -20.67 14.87
C LEU A 191 -27.48 -20.47 13.87
N ASN A 192 -28.12 -19.33 13.91
CA ASN A 192 -29.12 -18.90 12.95
C ASN A 192 -28.56 -17.71 12.18
N MET A 193 -28.53 -17.79 10.88
CA MET A 193 -28.11 -16.69 10.02
C MET A 193 -29.19 -16.39 8.99
N SER A 194 -29.37 -15.10 8.66
CA SER A 194 -30.23 -14.68 7.58
C SER A 194 -29.62 -13.54 6.80
N TYR A 195 -29.88 -13.54 5.50
CA TYR A 195 -29.48 -12.50 4.57
C TYR A 195 -30.71 -11.94 3.91
N HIS A 196 -30.84 -10.62 3.92
CA HIS A 196 -31.95 -9.92 3.30
C HIS A 196 -31.51 -8.59 2.69
N ALA A 197 -32.31 -8.07 1.76
CA ALA A 197 -32.08 -6.75 1.20
C ALA A 197 -32.20 -5.68 2.28
N GLY A 198 -31.21 -4.79 2.36
CA GLY A 198 -31.24 -3.60 3.19
C GLY A 198 -31.73 -2.37 2.41
N GLU A 199 -31.62 -1.20 3.05
CA GLU A 199 -31.94 0.07 2.40
C GLU A 199 -30.90 0.39 1.31
N GLY A 200 -31.36 0.88 0.15
CA GLY A 200 -30.51 1.14 -1.00
C GLY A 200 -29.97 -0.13 -1.67
N SER A 201 -28.76 -0.04 -2.21
CA SER A 201 -28.09 -1.20 -2.83
C SER A 201 -27.23 -1.91 -1.77
N SER A 202 -27.87 -2.64 -0.87
CA SER A 202 -27.20 -3.29 0.25
C SER A 202 -27.82 -4.61 0.68
N LEU A 203 -26.96 -5.47 1.22
CA LEU A 203 -27.30 -6.73 1.87
C LEU A 203 -27.06 -6.62 3.37
N VAL A 204 -27.99 -7.13 4.17
CA VAL A 204 -27.85 -7.25 5.62
C VAL A 204 -27.68 -8.72 5.97
N TRP A 205 -26.68 -9.02 6.79
CA TRP A 205 -26.40 -10.34 7.34
C TRP A 205 -26.63 -10.34 8.84
N ASP A 206 -27.71 -11.00 9.28
CA ASP A 206 -28.03 -11.24 10.68
C ASP A 206 -27.42 -12.55 11.15
N ILE A 207 -26.85 -12.57 12.34
CA ILE A 207 -26.20 -13.72 12.97
C ILE A 207 -26.72 -13.84 14.41
N GLU A 208 -27.39 -14.94 14.76
CA GLU A 208 -27.81 -15.22 16.13
C GLU A 208 -27.14 -16.48 16.63
N ILE A 209 -26.48 -16.42 17.78
CA ILE A 209 -25.87 -17.53 18.49
C ILE A 209 -26.66 -17.81 19.77
N GLU A 210 -27.00 -19.08 20.00
CA GLU A 210 -27.76 -19.53 21.18
C GLU A 210 -27.00 -20.67 21.89
N ASN A 211 -26.73 -20.50 23.19
CA ASN A 211 -26.18 -21.57 24.00
C ASN A 211 -27.27 -22.65 24.23
N VAL A 212 -27.13 -23.80 23.62
CA VAL A 212 -28.06 -24.92 23.74
C VAL A 212 -27.63 -25.96 24.80
N THR A 213 -26.60 -25.67 25.56
CA THR A 213 -26.11 -26.53 26.65
C THR A 213 -26.79 -26.18 27.98
N SER A 214 -26.63 -27.05 28.97
CA SER A 214 -27.09 -26.78 30.34
C SER A 214 -26.08 -25.97 31.19
N GLN A 215 -24.95 -25.54 30.62
CA GLN A 215 -23.87 -24.89 31.31
C GLN A 215 -23.53 -23.53 30.64
N VAL A 216 -22.78 -22.68 31.33
CA VAL A 216 -22.30 -21.43 30.75
C VAL A 216 -21.28 -21.72 29.68
N LEU A 217 -21.47 -21.14 28.51
CA LEU A 217 -20.63 -21.30 27.33
C LEU A 217 -19.78 -20.04 27.15
N GLU A 218 -18.49 -20.22 26.92
CA GLU A 218 -17.62 -19.15 26.46
C GLU A 218 -17.16 -19.41 25.02
N ILE A 219 -17.40 -18.43 24.15
CA ILE A 219 -16.87 -18.41 22.78
C ILE A 219 -15.75 -17.38 22.77
N GLY A 220 -14.52 -17.85 22.76
CA GLY A 220 -13.33 -17.01 22.85
C GLY A 220 -12.86 -16.44 21.50
N GLU A 221 -13.36 -17.01 20.40
CA GLU A 221 -13.20 -16.46 19.06
C GLU A 221 -14.53 -16.54 18.33
N LEU A 222 -14.91 -15.45 17.73
CA LEU A 222 -16.00 -15.35 16.78
C LEU A 222 -15.53 -14.45 15.64
N ALA A 223 -15.25 -15.04 14.49
CA ALA A 223 -14.74 -14.32 13.34
C ALA A 223 -15.55 -14.66 12.09
N LEU A 224 -15.69 -13.67 11.23
CA LEU A 224 -16.43 -13.74 9.98
C LEU A 224 -15.45 -13.70 8.82
N PRO A 225 -15.32 -14.78 8.03
CA PRO A 225 -14.50 -14.78 6.84
C PRO A 225 -15.08 -13.83 5.79
N LEU A 226 -14.22 -12.98 5.24
CA LEU A 226 -14.51 -12.15 4.07
C LEU A 226 -13.51 -12.54 2.97
N MET A 227 -14.00 -13.28 2.01
CA MET A 227 -13.19 -13.70 0.86
C MET A 227 -13.26 -12.63 -0.21
N ALA A 228 -12.33 -11.68 -0.17
CA ALA A 228 -12.21 -10.67 -1.21
C ALA A 228 -11.64 -11.28 -2.49
N ASN A 229 -12.04 -10.78 -3.66
CA ASN A 229 -11.46 -11.19 -4.94
C ASN A 229 -10.08 -10.55 -5.16
N ASP A 230 -9.19 -10.73 -4.20
CA ASP A 230 -7.88 -10.08 -4.11
C ASP A 230 -6.69 -11.05 -4.22
N ASP A 231 -6.94 -12.28 -4.65
CA ASP A 231 -5.86 -13.21 -4.98
C ASP A 231 -5.34 -12.92 -6.39
N TYR A 232 -4.15 -12.37 -6.45
CA TYR A 232 -3.43 -12.06 -7.68
C TYR A 232 -2.39 -13.14 -8.03
N SER A 233 -2.16 -14.13 -7.20
CA SER A 233 -1.07 -15.10 -7.31
C SER A 233 -1.07 -15.88 -8.62
N GLY A 234 -2.24 -16.31 -9.08
CA GLY A 234 -2.39 -17.02 -10.36
C GLY A 234 -2.15 -16.15 -11.60
N LEU A 235 -2.05 -14.83 -11.42
CA LEU A 235 -1.82 -13.89 -12.51
C LEU A 235 -0.33 -13.55 -12.69
N TYR A 236 0.47 -13.77 -11.65
CA TYR A 236 1.92 -13.54 -11.67
C TYR A 236 2.72 -14.78 -12.07
N TYR A 237 2.29 -15.96 -11.62
CA TYR A 237 3.03 -17.18 -11.82
C TYR A 237 2.19 -18.21 -12.56
N GLU A 238 2.42 -18.34 -13.86
CA GLU A 238 2.14 -19.61 -14.50
C GLU A 238 3.30 -20.57 -14.13
N PRO A 239 3.00 -21.76 -13.59
CA PRO A 239 4.01 -22.79 -13.41
C PRO A 239 4.70 -23.08 -14.75
N GLY A 240 5.99 -22.75 -14.87
CA GLY A 240 6.75 -22.93 -16.09
C GLY A 240 6.77 -21.74 -17.06
N GLY A 241 6.18 -20.62 -16.70
CA GLY A 241 6.27 -19.37 -17.48
C GLY A 241 7.67 -18.77 -17.48
N PRO A 242 8.01 -17.92 -18.46
CA PRO A 242 9.35 -17.31 -18.63
C PRO A 242 9.81 -16.53 -17.40
N ALA A 243 8.92 -15.93 -16.66
CA ALA A 243 9.23 -15.18 -15.43
C ALA A 243 9.80 -16.05 -14.31
N ALA A 244 9.36 -17.31 -14.21
CA ALA A 244 9.94 -18.27 -13.27
C ALA A 244 11.35 -18.68 -13.63
N LEU A 245 11.73 -18.53 -14.89
CA LEU A 245 13.01 -19.00 -15.44
C LEU A 245 14.05 -17.90 -15.62
N SER A 246 13.61 -16.66 -15.86
CA SER A 246 14.52 -15.59 -16.25
C SER A 246 15.12 -14.84 -15.07
N GLY A 247 14.55 -14.96 -13.85
CA GLY A 247 14.99 -14.22 -12.64
C GLY A 247 15.15 -12.70 -12.85
N GLY A 248 14.60 -12.18 -13.92
CA GLY A 248 14.46 -10.79 -14.21
C GLY A 248 13.10 -10.70 -14.84
N GLY A 249 12.09 -10.37 -14.06
CA GLY A 249 10.74 -10.43 -14.49
C GLY A 249 10.60 -9.90 -15.91
N ASP A 250 10.10 -10.76 -16.77
CA ASP A 250 9.74 -10.28 -18.08
C ASP A 250 8.48 -9.42 -17.87
N VAL A 251 8.71 -8.12 -17.72
CA VAL A 251 7.66 -7.13 -17.47
C VAL A 251 6.56 -7.25 -18.52
N ASP A 252 6.92 -7.64 -19.75
CA ASP A 252 5.99 -7.84 -20.84
C ASP A 252 4.99 -8.99 -20.59
N PHE A 253 5.36 -9.95 -19.73
CA PHE A 253 4.48 -11.06 -19.41
C PHE A 253 3.21 -10.62 -18.63
N ASN A 254 3.36 -9.71 -17.68
CA ASN A 254 2.23 -9.18 -16.91
C ASN A 254 1.40 -8.14 -17.68
N ARG A 255 1.91 -7.67 -18.83
CA ARG A 255 1.28 -6.61 -19.63
C ARG A 255 0.40 -7.12 -20.77
N THR A 256 0.09 -8.42 -20.80
CA THR A 256 -0.88 -8.89 -21.80
C THR A 256 -2.23 -8.19 -21.58
N PRO A 257 -2.91 -7.72 -22.63
CA PRO A 257 -4.18 -7.00 -22.49
C PRO A 257 -5.23 -7.76 -21.67
N VAL A 258 -5.26 -9.09 -21.79
CA VAL A 258 -6.19 -9.95 -21.04
C VAL A 258 -5.90 -9.91 -19.54
N ARG A 259 -4.62 -9.99 -19.14
CA ARG A 259 -4.25 -9.96 -17.73
C ARG A 259 -4.44 -8.59 -17.11
N GLN A 260 -4.04 -7.55 -17.82
CA GLN A 260 -4.30 -6.18 -17.38
C GLN A 260 -5.79 -5.92 -17.17
N LYS A 261 -6.62 -6.35 -18.10
CA LYS A 261 -8.07 -6.25 -17.97
C LYS A 261 -8.58 -7.00 -16.74
N LEU A 262 -8.17 -8.26 -16.58
CA LEU A 262 -8.56 -9.09 -15.43
C LEU A 262 -8.21 -8.43 -14.10
N ILE A 263 -7.02 -7.89 -13.99
CA ILE A 263 -6.53 -7.28 -12.75
C ILE A 263 -7.23 -5.94 -12.47
N HIS A 264 -7.22 -5.03 -13.42
CA HIS A 264 -7.71 -3.68 -13.21
C HIS A 264 -9.23 -3.58 -13.09
N GLU A 265 -9.96 -4.45 -13.78
CA GLU A 265 -11.40 -4.39 -13.88
C GLU A 265 -12.13 -5.43 -13.03
N GLN A 266 -11.55 -6.61 -12.81
CA GLN A 266 -12.24 -7.74 -12.19
C GLN A 266 -11.73 -8.13 -10.83
N LYS A 267 -10.46 -7.82 -10.50
CA LYS A 267 -9.92 -8.00 -9.15
C LYS A 267 -10.24 -6.82 -8.25
N VAL A 268 -10.07 -7.00 -6.94
CA VAL A 268 -10.29 -5.94 -5.96
C VAL A 268 -9.10 -5.75 -5.03
N LEU A 269 -8.99 -4.54 -4.51
CA LEU A 269 -8.14 -4.18 -3.37
C LEU A 269 -9.04 -4.12 -2.14
N ALA A 270 -8.60 -4.68 -1.02
CA ALA A 270 -9.32 -4.59 0.25
C ALA A 270 -8.58 -3.68 1.23
N HIS A 271 -9.25 -2.68 1.74
CA HIS A 271 -8.71 -1.73 2.72
C HIS A 271 -9.49 -1.85 4.02
N HIS A 272 -8.76 -2.00 5.13
CA HIS A 272 -9.34 -2.24 6.44
C HIS A 272 -9.21 -1.01 7.34
N PHE A 273 -10.30 -0.66 8.02
CA PHE A 273 -10.30 0.25 9.15
C PHE A 273 -11.00 -0.45 10.32
N ILE A 274 -10.24 -0.92 11.28
CA ILE A 274 -10.76 -1.73 12.40
C ILE A 274 -10.63 -0.93 13.69
N ALA A 275 -11.76 -0.50 14.21
CA ALA A 275 -11.86 0.46 15.33
C ALA A 275 -13.08 0.23 16.23
N GLY A 276 -13.56 -0.99 16.37
CA GLY A 276 -14.78 -1.29 17.11
C GLY A 276 -16.04 -1.15 16.25
N HIS A 277 -17.05 -0.46 16.71
CA HIS A 277 -18.33 -0.30 16.01
C HIS A 277 -18.21 0.52 14.72
N SER A 278 -17.24 1.44 14.62
CA SER A 278 -17.01 2.24 13.41
C SER A 278 -16.05 1.57 12.41
N SER A 279 -15.81 0.29 12.56
CA SER A 279 -14.99 -0.48 11.63
C SER A 279 -15.62 -0.60 10.26
N TYR A 280 -14.77 -0.78 9.24
CA TYR A 280 -15.20 -1.18 7.90
C TYR A 280 -14.09 -1.84 7.10
N VAL A 281 -14.49 -2.57 6.07
CA VAL A 281 -13.63 -3.05 4.99
C VAL A 281 -14.17 -2.50 3.68
N LEU A 282 -13.30 -1.88 2.89
CA LEU A 282 -13.63 -1.34 1.59
C LEU A 282 -13.01 -2.22 0.51
N LEU A 283 -13.83 -2.77 -0.37
CA LEU A 283 -13.40 -3.51 -1.56
C LEU A 283 -13.62 -2.64 -2.79
N GLN A 284 -12.58 -2.47 -3.58
CA GLN A 284 -12.61 -1.61 -4.77
C GLN A 284 -11.73 -2.16 -5.89
N ARG A 285 -12.06 -1.85 -7.12
CA ARG A 285 -11.21 -2.18 -8.27
C ARG A 285 -9.88 -1.42 -8.20
N PRO A 286 -8.76 -2.02 -8.63
CA PRO A 286 -7.49 -1.30 -8.77
C PRO A 286 -7.60 -0.07 -9.69
N LEU A 287 -8.50 -0.11 -10.68
CA LEU A 287 -8.78 1.03 -11.56
C LEU A 287 -9.41 2.23 -10.84
N GLY A 288 -9.98 2.03 -9.65
CA GLY A 288 -10.55 3.10 -8.82
C GLY A 288 -11.93 3.57 -9.24
N ASP A 289 -12.59 2.89 -10.16
CA ASP A 289 -13.96 3.23 -10.59
C ASP A 289 -14.99 2.65 -9.61
N ALA A 290 -15.96 3.48 -9.27
CA ALA A 290 -17.10 3.09 -8.45
C ALA A 290 -18.05 2.11 -9.23
N PRO A 291 -18.91 1.37 -8.52
CA PRO A 291 -19.14 1.44 -7.08
C PRO A 291 -18.04 0.71 -6.29
N PHE A 292 -17.94 1.03 -5.01
CA PHE A 292 -17.14 0.29 -4.05
C PHE A 292 -18.05 -0.57 -3.19
N LEU A 293 -17.57 -1.73 -2.73
CA LEU A 293 -18.30 -2.52 -1.76
C LEU A 293 -17.76 -2.21 -0.36
N LEU A 294 -18.61 -1.68 0.50
CA LEU A 294 -18.31 -1.42 1.90
C LEU A 294 -18.93 -2.51 2.78
N VAL A 295 -18.11 -3.15 3.61
CA VAL A 295 -18.54 -4.15 4.61
C VAL A 295 -18.29 -3.57 5.99
N HIS A 296 -19.34 -3.43 6.79
CA HIS A 296 -19.22 -2.81 8.11
C HIS A 296 -20.21 -3.39 9.12
N PRO A 297 -19.86 -3.36 10.42
CA PRO A 297 -20.77 -3.81 11.48
C PRO A 297 -21.89 -2.81 11.69
N THR A 298 -23.04 -3.33 12.09
CA THR A 298 -24.21 -2.55 12.46
C THR A 298 -24.78 -3.06 13.79
N MET A 299 -25.83 -2.47 14.30
CA MET A 299 -26.38 -2.78 15.61
C MET A 299 -25.31 -2.72 16.73
N ASP A 300 -25.24 -3.74 17.59
CA ASP A 300 -24.28 -3.88 18.67
C ASP A 300 -23.11 -4.79 18.25
N THR A 301 -22.70 -4.69 17.01
CA THR A 301 -21.55 -5.46 16.47
C THR A 301 -20.33 -4.57 16.38
N ALA A 302 -19.19 -5.07 16.82
CA ALA A 302 -17.92 -4.38 16.76
C ALA A 302 -16.82 -5.33 16.25
N PHE A 303 -15.93 -4.87 15.39
CA PHE A 303 -14.76 -5.66 15.03
C PHE A 303 -13.56 -5.24 15.90
N GLU A 304 -12.95 -6.22 16.56
CA GLU A 304 -11.77 -6.02 17.41
C GLU A 304 -10.49 -6.04 16.61
N CYS A 305 -10.40 -6.96 15.64
CA CYS A 305 -9.24 -7.12 14.77
C CYS A 305 -9.63 -7.77 13.44
N THR A 306 -8.70 -7.73 12.51
CA THR A 306 -8.71 -8.56 11.29
C THR A 306 -7.38 -9.28 11.16
N TYR A 307 -7.40 -10.48 10.61
CA TYR A 307 -6.20 -11.26 10.36
C TYR A 307 -6.45 -12.26 9.24
N LYS A 308 -5.36 -12.71 8.61
CA LYS A 308 -5.38 -13.82 7.66
C LYS A 308 -4.81 -15.08 8.30
N GLU A 309 -5.21 -16.24 7.84
CA GLU A 309 -4.69 -17.46 8.39
C GLU A 309 -3.24 -17.75 7.96
N PRO A 310 -2.44 -18.41 8.84
CA PRO A 310 -1.00 -18.52 8.67
C PRO A 310 -0.51 -19.29 7.45
N GLU A 311 -1.34 -20.14 6.86
CA GLU A 311 -0.95 -21.00 5.73
C GLU A 311 -0.62 -20.20 4.46
N SER A 312 -1.03 -18.95 4.41
CA SER A 312 -0.82 -18.06 3.29
C SER A 312 0.36 -17.08 3.45
N ALA A 313 1.00 -17.06 4.62
CA ALA A 313 1.99 -16.03 4.94
C ALA A 313 3.23 -16.01 4.03
N PHE A 314 3.61 -17.13 3.45
CA PHE A 314 4.83 -17.23 2.65
C PHE A 314 4.64 -16.83 1.17
N THR A 315 3.43 -16.93 0.65
CA THR A 315 3.12 -16.54 -0.74
C THR A 315 2.60 -15.13 -0.87
N ALA A 316 2.57 -14.40 0.23
CA ALA A 316 2.03 -13.06 0.31
C ALA A 316 2.93 -11.98 -0.28
N HIS A 317 4.20 -12.26 -0.49
CA HIS A 317 5.12 -11.34 -1.12
C HIS A 317 4.60 -10.94 -2.50
N MET A 318 4.24 -9.69 -2.64
CA MET A 318 3.96 -9.01 -3.92
C MET A 318 2.73 -9.48 -4.71
N GLN A 319 1.91 -10.43 -4.22
CA GLN A 319 0.89 -11.08 -5.07
C GLN A 319 -0.53 -11.12 -4.50
N GLY A 320 -0.75 -10.44 -3.42
CA GLY A 320 -1.99 -10.59 -2.65
C GLY A 320 -1.93 -11.80 -1.70
N TRP A 321 -2.72 -11.73 -0.65
CA TRP A 321 -2.82 -12.77 0.34
C TRP A 321 -3.85 -13.80 -0.10
N ARG A 322 -3.49 -15.06 -0.06
CA ARG A 322 -4.47 -16.12 -0.23
C ARG A 322 -5.29 -16.31 1.03
N GLY A 323 -6.57 -16.62 0.85
CA GLY A 323 -7.50 -16.88 1.93
C GLY A 323 -8.26 -15.64 2.41
N PRO A 324 -9.31 -15.87 3.23
CA PRO A 324 -10.20 -14.82 3.69
C PRO A 324 -9.55 -13.90 4.72
N ASP A 325 -9.98 -12.66 4.74
CA ASP A 325 -9.83 -11.79 5.88
C ASP A 325 -10.80 -12.23 6.98
N LEU A 326 -10.30 -12.58 8.13
CA LEU A 326 -11.12 -12.96 9.28
C LEU A 326 -11.44 -11.72 10.10
N LEU A 327 -12.69 -11.27 10.05
CA LEU A 327 -13.18 -10.11 10.80
C LEU A 327 -13.64 -10.58 12.18
N ALA A 328 -12.82 -10.39 13.21
CA ALA A 328 -13.08 -10.88 14.53
C ALA A 328 -13.96 -9.93 15.34
N ILE A 329 -15.14 -10.41 15.74
CA ILE A 329 -16.03 -9.78 16.72
C ILE A 329 -15.51 -10.05 18.12
N HIS A 330 -15.07 -11.28 18.39
CA HIS A 330 -14.39 -11.69 19.61
C HIS A 330 -13.07 -12.35 19.27
N SER A 331 -12.00 -12.00 19.96
CA SER A 331 -10.64 -12.38 19.61
C SER A 331 -9.79 -12.89 20.79
N TRP A 332 -10.38 -13.15 21.94
CA TRP A 332 -9.65 -13.60 23.12
C TRP A 332 -8.89 -14.91 22.90
N ALA A 333 -9.54 -15.91 22.31
CA ALA A 333 -8.91 -17.20 22.03
C ALA A 333 -7.82 -17.04 20.94
N THR A 334 -8.08 -16.26 19.92
CA THR A 334 -7.13 -16.00 18.83
C THR A 334 -5.83 -15.39 19.36
N LYS A 335 -5.93 -14.40 20.25
CA LYS A 335 -4.76 -13.81 20.90
C LYS A 335 -3.90 -14.86 21.61
N ASN A 336 -4.55 -15.76 22.34
CA ASN A 336 -3.86 -16.73 23.19
C ASN A 336 -3.32 -17.93 22.40
N LEU A 337 -4.05 -18.39 21.36
CA LEU A 337 -3.68 -19.54 20.56
C LEU A 337 -2.62 -19.25 19.50
N ARG A 338 -2.65 -18.07 18.91
CA ARG A 338 -1.80 -17.76 17.75
C ARG A 338 -0.46 -17.14 18.10
N ARG A 339 0.10 -17.29 19.26
CA ARG A 339 1.47 -16.86 19.63
C ARG A 339 1.99 -15.60 18.91
N TRP A 340 1.16 -14.59 18.72
CA TRP A 340 1.53 -13.35 18.05
C TRP A 340 2.38 -12.45 18.96
N GLY A 341 3.31 -13.07 19.68
CA GLY A 341 4.20 -12.39 20.58
C GLY A 341 3.50 -11.70 21.74
N SER A 342 4.20 -10.81 22.37
CA SER A 342 3.71 -10.01 23.50
C SER A 342 2.83 -8.83 23.09
N ASN A 343 2.62 -8.59 21.80
CA ASN A 343 1.87 -7.44 21.32
C ASN A 343 0.38 -7.76 21.26
N PRO A 344 -0.44 -7.21 22.19
CA PRO A 344 -1.89 -7.33 22.09
C PRO A 344 -2.41 -6.54 20.89
N TRP A 345 -3.56 -6.95 20.38
CA TRP A 345 -4.30 -6.12 19.43
C TRP A 345 -4.66 -4.78 20.08
N VAL A 346 -4.57 -3.72 19.28
CA VAL A 346 -4.74 -2.36 19.83
C VAL A 346 -6.16 -2.05 20.31
N ASN A 347 -7.18 -2.76 19.82
CA ASN A 347 -8.59 -2.56 20.21
C ASN A 347 -9.02 -3.37 21.42
N GLY A 348 -8.19 -4.26 21.93
CA GLY A 348 -8.53 -5.17 23.01
C GLY A 348 -9.05 -6.52 22.51
N HIS A 349 -9.45 -7.37 23.44
CA HIS A 349 -9.91 -8.73 23.20
C HIS A 349 -11.05 -9.07 24.12
N THR A 350 -12.13 -9.61 23.59
CA THR A 350 -13.27 -10.09 24.39
C THR A 350 -13.63 -11.54 24.04
N SER A 351 -14.41 -12.15 24.91
CA SER A 351 -15.12 -13.41 24.69
C SER A 351 -16.62 -13.16 24.75
N LEU A 352 -17.40 -13.96 24.06
CA LEU A 352 -18.84 -14.05 24.23
C LEU A 352 -19.14 -15.09 25.31
N ILE A 353 -19.81 -14.68 26.39
CA ILE A 353 -20.23 -15.58 27.48
C ILE A 353 -21.73 -15.66 27.46
N LEU A 354 -22.26 -16.89 27.31
CA LEU A 354 -23.69 -17.15 27.25
C LEU A 354 -24.10 -18.13 28.33
N LYS A 355 -25.14 -17.76 29.13
CA LYS A 355 -25.82 -18.66 30.03
C LYS A 355 -26.61 -19.70 29.22
N PRO A 356 -27.06 -20.83 29.88
CA PRO A 356 -27.95 -21.77 29.22
C PRO A 356 -29.20 -21.11 28.64
N GLY A 357 -29.46 -21.34 27.35
CA GLY A 357 -30.57 -20.74 26.61
C GLY A 357 -30.41 -19.27 26.24
N GLU A 358 -29.30 -18.63 26.62
CA GLU A 358 -29.03 -17.25 26.25
C GLU A 358 -28.63 -17.11 24.79
N LYS A 359 -29.09 -16.00 24.18
CA LYS A 359 -28.84 -15.66 22.79
C LYS A 359 -28.08 -14.35 22.67
N LYS A 360 -27.23 -14.23 21.64
CA LYS A 360 -26.62 -12.98 21.21
C LYS A 360 -26.76 -12.83 19.71
N ALA A 361 -27.17 -11.64 19.29
CA ALA A 361 -27.28 -11.29 17.87
C ALA A 361 -26.18 -10.32 17.47
N TYR A 362 -25.73 -10.47 16.22
CA TYR A 362 -24.79 -9.59 15.53
C TYR A 362 -25.33 -9.29 14.14
N GLN A 363 -24.88 -8.20 13.55
CA GLN A 363 -25.29 -7.82 12.20
C GLN A 363 -24.15 -7.16 11.44
N VAL A 364 -23.99 -7.54 10.17
CA VAL A 364 -23.05 -6.94 9.23
C VAL A 364 -23.79 -6.48 8.00
N ARG A 365 -23.39 -5.35 7.45
CA ARG A 365 -23.97 -4.80 6.24
C ARG A 365 -22.94 -4.73 5.12
N PHE A 366 -23.33 -5.12 3.92
CA PHE A 366 -22.62 -4.96 2.67
C PHE A 366 -23.35 -3.89 1.87
N ALA A 367 -22.67 -2.81 1.49
CA ALA A 367 -23.31 -1.71 0.78
C ALA A 367 -22.49 -1.30 -0.44
N LEU A 368 -23.12 -1.17 -1.61
CA LEU A 368 -22.50 -0.53 -2.76
C LEU A 368 -22.54 0.98 -2.59
N ILE A 369 -21.37 1.61 -2.56
CA ILE A 369 -21.22 3.05 -2.36
C ILE A 369 -20.58 3.73 -3.57
N PRO A 370 -20.95 4.99 -3.86
CA PRO A 370 -20.50 5.67 -5.08
C PRO A 370 -19.16 6.40 -4.94
N SER A 371 -18.65 6.62 -3.73
CA SER A 371 -17.42 7.39 -3.51
C SER A 371 -16.83 7.14 -2.13
N TYR A 372 -15.61 7.62 -1.91
CA TYR A 372 -14.95 7.54 -0.60
C TYR A 372 -15.66 8.38 0.48
N GLU A 373 -16.27 9.50 0.11
CA GLU A 373 -17.04 10.34 1.03
C GLU A 373 -18.26 9.62 1.56
N ALA A 374 -18.85 8.72 0.76
CA ALA A 374 -20.00 7.92 1.14
C ALA A 374 -19.69 6.89 2.25
N ILE A 375 -18.41 6.50 2.45
CA ILE A 375 -18.02 5.61 3.56
C ILE A 375 -18.49 6.20 4.89
N ARG A 376 -18.19 7.47 5.13
CA ARG A 376 -18.50 8.15 6.36
C ARG A 376 -20.00 8.27 6.60
N GLU A 377 -20.74 8.54 5.55
CA GLU A 377 -22.20 8.66 5.62
C GLU A 377 -22.86 7.30 5.88
N GLU A 378 -22.38 6.24 5.24
CA GLU A 378 -22.92 4.88 5.43
C GLU A 378 -22.70 4.41 6.89
N VAL A 379 -21.48 4.59 7.43
CA VAL A 379 -21.16 4.26 8.83
C VAL A 379 -22.01 5.09 9.81
N TYR A 380 -22.19 6.39 9.52
CA TYR A 380 -23.07 7.26 10.31
C TYR A 380 -24.54 6.82 10.24
N ASN A 381 -25.02 6.45 9.07
CA ASN A 381 -26.40 6.01 8.89
C ASN A 381 -26.70 4.72 9.67
N ALA A 382 -25.74 3.85 9.82
CA ALA A 382 -25.80 2.66 10.68
C ALA A 382 -25.78 2.98 12.19
N GLY A 383 -25.68 4.26 12.57
CA GLY A 383 -25.64 4.70 13.98
C GLY A 383 -24.24 4.66 14.60
N ASN A 384 -23.21 4.45 13.81
CA ASN A 384 -21.83 4.46 14.24
C ASN A 384 -21.17 5.84 14.01
N LEU A 385 -19.93 6.03 14.47
CA LEU A 385 -19.25 7.32 14.29
C LEU A 385 -18.70 7.44 12.87
N GLY A 386 -19.16 8.43 12.13
CA GLY A 386 -18.52 8.89 10.92
C GLY A 386 -17.28 9.75 11.28
N ILE A 387 -16.07 9.23 11.04
CA ILE A 387 -14.82 9.79 11.53
C ILE A 387 -14.05 10.47 10.41
N ARG A 388 -13.49 11.65 10.70
CA ARG A 388 -12.52 12.34 9.87
C ARG A 388 -11.40 12.90 10.74
N VAL A 389 -10.16 12.67 10.37
CA VAL A 389 -8.98 13.11 11.12
C VAL A 389 -8.08 13.96 10.23
N LEU A 390 -7.63 15.11 10.72
CA LEU A 390 -6.71 16.00 10.05
C LEU A 390 -5.53 16.32 10.97
N PRO A 391 -4.29 16.37 10.51
CA PRO A 391 -3.85 16.02 9.16
C PRO A 391 -3.89 14.52 8.90
N SER A 392 -3.62 13.68 9.88
CA SER A 392 -3.69 12.20 9.82
C SER A 392 -3.59 11.58 11.22
N MET A 393 -3.64 10.26 11.32
CA MET A 393 -3.38 9.54 12.57
C MET A 393 -1.88 9.36 12.86
N VAL A 394 -0.99 9.70 11.93
CA VAL A 394 0.43 9.91 12.20
C VAL A 394 0.67 11.39 12.35
N VAL A 395 1.04 11.84 13.54
CA VAL A 395 1.19 13.27 13.89
C VAL A 395 2.60 13.58 14.34
N GLN A 396 3.06 14.78 14.03
CA GLN A 396 4.33 15.25 14.55
C GLN A 396 4.16 15.78 15.98
N GLU A 397 5.16 15.57 16.83
CA GLU A 397 5.18 16.15 18.17
C GLU A 397 5.00 17.67 18.11
N GLY A 398 4.11 18.20 18.96
CA GLY A 398 3.76 19.61 18.96
C GLY A 398 2.76 20.03 17.87
N THR A 399 2.20 19.06 17.11
CA THR A 399 1.11 19.31 16.18
C THR A 399 -0.18 18.74 16.72
N ASP A 400 -1.26 19.52 16.66
CA ASP A 400 -2.59 19.06 17.04
C ASP A 400 -3.22 18.25 15.91
N ALA A 401 -4.00 17.21 16.29
CA ALA A 401 -4.92 16.55 15.36
C ALA A 401 -6.34 17.07 15.58
N LEU A 402 -7.02 17.35 14.49
CA LEU A 402 -8.41 17.71 14.47
C LEU A 402 -9.24 16.48 14.11
N VAL A 403 -10.09 16.05 15.02
CA VAL A 403 -10.98 14.89 14.83
C VAL A 403 -12.41 15.37 14.74
N GLU A 404 -13.02 15.22 13.59
CA GLU A 404 -14.45 15.45 13.38
C GLU A 404 -15.20 14.12 13.47
N LEU A 405 -16.11 14.04 14.41
CA LEU A 405 -16.98 12.90 14.68
C LEU A 405 -18.41 13.27 14.30
N LYS A 406 -19.01 12.55 13.37
CA LYS A 406 -20.42 12.66 13.02
C LYS A 406 -21.17 11.53 13.71
N SER A 407 -22.15 11.85 14.56
CA SER A 407 -22.86 10.88 15.40
C SER A 407 -24.34 11.19 15.54
N LYS A 408 -25.18 10.16 15.45
CA LYS A 408 -26.63 10.26 15.77
C LYS A 408 -26.87 10.34 17.28
N SER A 409 -25.96 9.80 18.08
CA SER A 409 -26.03 9.77 19.55
C SER A 409 -25.00 10.71 20.17
N ASP A 410 -25.19 11.02 21.43
CA ASP A 410 -24.19 11.75 22.20
C ASP A 410 -22.93 10.92 22.39
N ILE A 411 -21.78 11.59 22.47
CA ILE A 411 -20.54 10.96 22.91
C ILE A 411 -20.54 11.03 24.45
N ASP A 412 -20.83 9.89 25.08
CA ASP A 412 -21.03 9.80 26.52
C ASP A 412 -19.72 9.97 27.29
N LYS A 413 -18.63 9.40 26.75
CA LYS A 413 -17.32 9.39 27.39
C LYS A 413 -16.19 9.29 26.41
N ILE A 414 -15.16 10.10 26.61
CA ILE A 414 -13.88 9.96 25.94
C ILE A 414 -12.86 9.49 26.97
N LYS A 415 -12.35 8.26 26.80
CA LYS A 415 -11.32 7.68 27.65
C LYS A 415 -9.97 7.76 26.93
N LEU A 416 -9.05 8.53 27.48
CA LEU A 416 -7.66 8.52 27.04
C LEU A 416 -7.01 7.22 27.52
N LEU A 417 -6.50 6.42 26.60
CA LEU A 417 -5.87 5.11 26.89
C LEU A 417 -4.35 5.21 27.00
N SER A 418 -3.81 6.35 26.61
CA SER A 418 -2.36 6.64 26.66
C SER A 418 -2.12 7.91 27.44
N ASP A 419 -1.02 7.95 28.17
CA ASP A 419 -0.49 9.18 28.74
C ASP A 419 -0.04 10.12 27.60
N ASN A 420 0.07 11.40 27.92
CA ASN A 420 0.58 12.40 26.97
C ASN A 420 -0.27 12.62 25.71
N ILE A 421 -1.55 12.41 25.81
CA ILE A 421 -2.58 12.90 24.89
C ILE A 421 -3.55 13.74 25.71
N THR A 422 -3.96 14.88 25.18
CA THR A 422 -4.93 15.78 25.84
C THR A 422 -5.96 16.27 24.83
N ILE A 423 -7.18 16.47 25.30
CA ILE A 423 -8.23 17.15 24.53
C ILE A 423 -8.08 18.65 24.80
N ALA A 424 -7.41 19.36 23.87
CA ALA A 424 -7.18 20.79 23.98
C ALA A 424 -8.47 21.58 23.76
N LYS A 425 -9.37 21.07 22.91
CA LYS A 425 -10.68 21.68 22.66
C LYS A 425 -11.70 20.62 22.26
N GLN A 426 -12.93 20.79 22.74
CA GLN A 426 -14.10 20.01 22.30
C GLN A 426 -15.23 20.97 21.98
N GLN A 427 -15.83 20.82 20.81
CA GLN A 427 -16.95 21.65 20.37
C GLN A 427 -17.97 20.78 19.65
N ARG A 428 -19.24 20.93 20.01
CA ARG A 428 -20.36 20.23 19.35
C ARG A 428 -21.23 21.22 18.59
N THR A 429 -21.64 20.84 17.39
CA THR A 429 -22.57 21.58 16.54
C THR A 429 -23.45 20.59 15.80
N GLY A 430 -24.72 20.47 16.22
CA GLY A 430 -25.64 19.49 15.68
C GLY A 430 -25.16 18.05 15.91
N ASP A 431 -25.08 17.27 14.85
CA ASP A 431 -24.61 15.89 14.85
C ASP A 431 -23.08 15.74 14.78
N LYS A 432 -22.34 16.88 14.79
CA LYS A 432 -20.87 16.90 14.68
C LYS A 432 -20.22 17.29 15.98
N THR A 433 -19.23 16.52 16.41
CA THR A 433 -18.31 16.85 17.49
C THR A 433 -16.91 17.02 16.94
N LEU A 434 -16.30 18.16 17.23
CA LEU A 434 -14.95 18.49 16.84
C LEU A 434 -14.04 18.42 18.06
N LEU A 435 -13.01 17.58 17.99
CA LEU A 435 -11.97 17.44 19.01
C LEU A 435 -10.66 17.97 18.47
N THR A 436 -9.98 18.79 19.23
CA THR A 436 -8.57 19.13 19.00
C THR A 436 -7.75 18.33 20.00
N LEU A 437 -6.92 17.42 19.49
CA LEU A 437 -6.07 16.55 20.28
C LEU A 437 -4.64 17.06 20.22
N ALA A 438 -4.04 17.30 21.38
CA ALA A 438 -2.65 17.67 21.50
C ALA A 438 -1.84 16.48 22.02
N PHE A 439 -0.62 16.30 21.49
CA PHE A 439 0.23 15.15 21.74
C PHE A 439 1.56 15.59 22.36
N LYS A 440 2.04 14.81 23.33
CA LYS A 440 3.35 14.96 23.95
C LYS A 440 4.13 13.65 23.86
N GLY A 441 5.42 13.73 23.51
CA GLY A 441 6.26 12.55 23.39
C GLY A 441 5.86 11.63 22.23
N ARG A 442 6.76 10.80 21.80
CA ARG A 442 6.66 9.90 20.66
C ARG A 442 5.91 8.61 20.98
N GLY A 443 5.58 7.85 19.92
CA GLY A 443 5.00 6.53 20.01
C GLY A 443 3.47 6.54 19.94
N GLN A 444 2.90 5.37 20.17
CA GLN A 444 1.46 5.16 20.04
C GLN A 444 0.69 5.92 21.10
N LYS A 445 -0.41 6.54 20.69
CA LYS A 445 -1.40 7.24 21.52
C LYS A 445 -2.78 6.74 21.14
N SER A 446 -3.58 6.44 22.13
CA SER A 446 -4.91 5.86 21.90
C SER A 446 -5.96 6.51 22.78
N LEU A 447 -7.15 6.61 22.23
CA LEU A 447 -8.35 7.01 22.97
C LEU A 447 -9.53 6.13 22.57
N LYS A 448 -10.46 5.96 23.49
CA LYS A 448 -11.72 5.24 23.29
C LYS A 448 -12.90 6.18 23.45
N LEU A 449 -13.74 6.19 22.46
CA LEU A 449 -14.98 6.94 22.40
C LEU A 449 -16.14 6.00 22.76
N HIS A 450 -16.95 6.36 23.76
CA HIS A 450 -18.19 5.68 24.09
C HIS A 450 -19.36 6.56 23.65
N TYR A 451 -20.35 5.96 23.02
CA TYR A 451 -21.51 6.66 22.49
C TYR A 451 -22.72 5.74 22.34
N GLY A 452 -23.91 6.32 22.39
CA GLY A 452 -25.16 5.57 22.30
C GLY A 452 -25.22 4.41 23.30
N ASP A 453 -25.98 3.37 22.98
CA ASP A 453 -26.25 2.26 23.90
C ASP A 453 -25.08 1.27 24.00
N GLY A 454 -23.99 1.68 24.64
CA GLY A 454 -22.82 0.83 24.89
C GLY A 454 -21.83 0.71 23.74
N ARG A 455 -22.02 1.41 22.63
CA ARG A 455 -21.11 1.41 21.49
C ARG A 455 -19.80 2.08 21.85
N TRP A 456 -18.75 1.63 21.16
CA TRP A 456 -17.42 2.19 21.34
C TRP A 456 -16.64 2.20 20.04
N THR A 457 -15.72 3.15 19.95
CA THR A 457 -14.75 3.24 18.85
C THR A 457 -13.41 3.67 19.40
N ASN A 458 -12.34 3.01 18.99
CA ASN A 458 -10.99 3.40 19.32
C ASN A 458 -10.38 4.24 18.20
N LEU A 459 -9.58 5.23 18.58
CA LEU A 459 -8.72 5.95 17.67
C LEU A 459 -7.27 5.78 18.11
N HIS A 460 -6.41 5.40 17.17
CA HIS A 460 -5.01 5.14 17.41
C HIS A 460 -4.18 6.11 16.61
N PHE A 461 -3.36 6.90 17.30
CA PHE A 461 -2.41 7.83 16.71
C PHE A 461 -0.99 7.35 16.94
N TYR A 462 -0.11 7.69 16.04
CA TYR A 462 1.32 7.51 16.24
C TYR A 462 2.00 8.86 16.16
N CYS A 463 2.60 9.28 17.29
CA CYS A 463 3.31 10.54 17.38
C CYS A 463 4.78 10.33 17.02
N ILE A 464 5.27 11.09 16.04
CA ILE A 464 6.65 11.07 15.55
C ILE A 464 7.36 12.36 15.90
N ASN A 465 8.67 12.38 15.77
CA ASN A 465 9.44 13.62 15.79
C ASN A 465 9.01 14.55 14.64
N ASP A 466 9.38 15.79 14.74
CA ASP A 466 9.37 16.70 13.61
C ASP A 466 10.11 16.08 12.40
N ILE A 467 9.54 16.23 11.22
CA ILE A 467 10.08 15.60 10.00
C ILE A 467 11.52 16.07 9.71
N ALA A 468 11.83 17.35 9.91
CA ALA A 468 13.18 17.84 9.68
C ALA A 468 14.19 17.21 10.64
N GLN A 469 13.78 16.98 11.91
CA GLN A 469 14.62 16.26 12.87
C GLN A 469 14.79 14.79 12.49
N LEU A 470 13.74 14.13 12.02
CA LEU A 470 13.81 12.75 11.54
C LEU A 470 14.76 12.62 10.35
N LEU A 471 14.65 13.51 9.36
CA LEU A 471 15.50 13.52 8.18
C LEU A 471 16.97 13.70 8.56
N LYS A 472 17.28 14.66 9.45
CA LYS A 472 18.64 14.87 9.95
C LYS A 472 19.17 13.66 10.75
N ALA A 473 18.34 13.09 11.63
CA ALA A 473 18.71 11.91 12.41
C ALA A 473 18.96 10.69 11.50
N ARG A 474 18.12 10.49 10.48
CA ARG A 474 18.31 9.42 9.50
C ARG A 474 19.56 9.65 8.66
N GLY A 475 19.83 10.88 8.21
CA GLY A 475 21.05 11.21 7.48
C GLY A 475 22.30 10.87 8.28
N LYS A 476 22.34 11.28 9.56
CA LYS A 476 23.44 10.91 10.46
C LYS A 476 23.56 9.40 10.65
N PHE A 477 22.45 8.69 10.82
CA PHE A 477 22.44 7.23 10.95
C PHE A 477 23.00 6.53 9.71
N VAL A 478 22.63 6.96 8.51
CA VAL A 478 23.16 6.43 7.25
C VAL A 478 24.68 6.55 7.20
N VAL A 479 25.23 7.71 7.55
CA VAL A 479 26.68 7.95 7.58
C VAL A 479 27.38 7.12 8.66
N ASP A 480 26.80 7.01 9.85
CA ASP A 480 27.41 6.35 10.99
C ASP A 480 27.34 4.82 10.93
N ARG A 481 26.31 4.25 10.29
CA ARG A 481 25.96 2.83 10.39
C ARG A 481 25.85 2.09 9.06
N GLU A 482 25.47 2.75 7.99
CA GLU A 482 25.20 2.13 6.70
C GLU A 482 26.29 2.43 5.67
N PHE A 483 27.09 3.48 5.87
CA PHE A 483 28.26 3.77 5.05
C PHE A 483 29.39 2.77 5.37
N TYR A 484 29.66 1.85 4.42
CA TYR A 484 30.56 0.72 4.63
C TYR A 484 32.01 1.11 4.39
N LYS A 485 32.91 0.74 5.30
CA LYS A 485 34.30 1.26 5.35
C LYS A 485 35.38 0.18 5.30
N ASP A 486 35.05 -1.05 4.91
CA ASP A 486 36.07 -2.10 4.78
C ASP A 486 36.69 -2.07 3.37
N PRO A 487 37.98 -1.69 3.22
CA PRO A 487 38.65 -1.64 1.92
C PRO A 487 38.97 -3.03 1.37
N ASP A 488 38.95 -4.07 2.19
CA ASP A 488 39.31 -5.43 1.83
C ASP A 488 38.07 -6.27 1.45
N ASP A 489 36.90 -5.62 1.31
CA ASP A 489 35.67 -6.31 0.90
C ASP A 489 35.84 -6.94 -0.50
N PRO A 490 35.63 -8.26 -0.64
CA PRO A 490 35.87 -8.96 -1.89
C PRO A 490 34.88 -8.58 -3.01
N TYR A 491 33.78 -7.93 -2.66
CA TYR A 491 32.74 -7.49 -3.59
C TYR A 491 32.86 -6.01 -3.98
N HIS A 492 33.92 -5.33 -3.53
CA HIS A 492 34.17 -3.91 -3.80
C HIS A 492 33.06 -2.95 -3.31
N ARG A 493 32.44 -3.28 -2.17
CA ARG A 493 31.40 -2.43 -1.57
C ARG A 493 31.98 -1.34 -0.65
N PHE A 494 33.28 -1.21 -0.57
CA PHE A 494 33.96 -0.12 0.17
C PHE A 494 33.42 1.23 -0.27
N HIS A 495 33.07 2.08 0.72
CA HIS A 495 32.38 3.34 0.56
C HIS A 495 30.97 3.24 -0.09
N GLY A 496 30.42 2.03 -0.23
CA GLY A 496 29.02 1.82 -0.55
C GLY A 496 28.11 1.97 0.66
N PHE A 497 26.84 1.93 0.44
CA PHE A 497 25.84 1.89 1.49
C PHE A 497 25.28 0.47 1.61
N LEU A 498 25.25 -0.07 2.82
CA LEU A 498 24.70 -1.40 3.11
C LEU A 498 23.72 -1.30 4.27
N PRO A 499 22.66 -2.09 4.27
CA PRO A 499 21.61 -1.98 5.27
C PRO A 499 22.10 -2.36 6.67
N PHE A 500 21.46 -1.80 7.67
CA PHE A 500 21.73 -2.08 9.07
C PHE A 500 20.65 -2.97 9.66
N ASP A 501 21.03 -4.15 10.15
CA ASP A 501 20.08 -5.04 10.83
C ASP A 501 19.96 -4.65 12.32
N TYR A 502 18.82 -4.07 12.67
CA TYR A 502 18.52 -3.64 14.05
C TYR A 502 18.41 -4.81 15.03
N ARG A 503 18.10 -6.03 14.56
CA ARG A 503 17.95 -7.21 15.42
C ARG A 503 19.29 -7.66 15.98
N VAL A 504 20.35 -7.55 15.19
CA VAL A 504 21.72 -7.92 15.56
C VAL A 504 22.61 -6.71 15.84
N GLY A 505 22.18 -5.50 15.53
CA GLY A 505 22.91 -4.27 15.81
C GLY A 505 24.15 -4.05 14.94
N SER A 506 24.21 -4.59 13.74
CA SER A 506 25.33 -4.50 12.82
C SER A 506 24.91 -4.33 11.36
N THR A 507 25.86 -3.91 10.52
CA THR A 507 25.69 -3.88 9.07
C THR A 507 25.43 -5.29 8.54
N PHE A 508 24.47 -5.41 7.63
CA PHE A 508 24.08 -6.66 7.00
C PHE A 508 24.96 -6.90 5.77
N LEU A 509 25.74 -7.95 5.78
CA LEU A 509 26.79 -8.16 4.76
C LEU A 509 26.58 -9.40 3.88
N ASP A 510 25.73 -10.31 4.29
CA ASP A 510 25.45 -11.59 3.63
C ASP A 510 23.95 -11.87 3.62
N SER A 511 23.39 -12.15 2.45
CA SER A 511 22.02 -12.55 2.28
C SER A 511 21.87 -13.61 1.20
N ASP A 512 20.86 -14.45 1.31
CA ASP A 512 20.46 -15.33 0.23
C ASP A 512 19.73 -14.56 -0.88
N GLU A 513 19.08 -13.45 -0.54
CA GLU A 513 18.56 -12.45 -1.47
C GLU A 513 19.69 -11.46 -1.81
N VAL A 514 20.41 -11.73 -2.90
CA VAL A 514 21.69 -11.04 -3.22
C VAL A 514 21.51 -9.53 -3.43
N TRP A 515 20.34 -9.08 -3.85
CA TRP A 515 20.04 -7.66 -4.03
C TRP A 515 20.03 -6.89 -2.70
N GLU A 516 19.71 -7.54 -1.56
CA GLU A 516 19.68 -6.88 -0.25
C GLU A 516 21.03 -6.34 0.21
N VAL A 517 22.12 -6.93 -0.24
CA VAL A 517 23.48 -6.58 0.21
C VAL A 517 24.42 -6.20 -0.94
N GLY A 518 23.85 -5.97 -2.09
CA GLY A 518 24.58 -5.67 -3.32
C GLY A 518 25.11 -4.25 -3.44
N GLY A 519 24.67 -3.34 -2.56
CA GLY A 519 25.04 -1.93 -2.61
C GLY A 519 24.45 -1.19 -3.82
N SER A 520 23.51 -1.81 -4.50
CA SER A 520 22.78 -1.30 -5.68
C SER A 520 21.33 -1.74 -5.56
N ASP A 521 20.44 -1.23 -6.45
CA ASP A 521 19.00 -1.45 -6.33
C ASP A 521 18.43 -0.79 -5.05
N GLU A 522 17.43 -1.37 -4.42
CA GLU A 522 16.75 -0.80 -3.26
C GLU A 522 17.68 -0.65 -2.06
N SER A 523 18.52 -1.65 -1.80
CA SER A 523 19.53 -1.58 -0.72
C SER A 523 20.83 -1.02 -1.24
N GLY A 524 21.24 0.10 -0.69
CA GLY A 524 22.40 0.87 -1.10
C GLY A 524 22.01 2.12 -1.89
N PHE A 525 21.16 1.97 -2.91
CA PHE A 525 20.68 3.12 -3.66
C PHE A 525 19.65 3.95 -2.90
N SER A 526 18.74 3.33 -2.15
CA SER A 526 17.76 4.08 -1.37
C SER A 526 18.41 4.92 -0.27
N GLU A 527 19.42 4.40 0.42
CA GLU A 527 20.16 5.12 1.46
C GLU A 527 20.95 6.29 0.87
N SER A 528 21.67 6.06 -0.21
CA SER A 528 22.48 7.09 -0.85
C SER A 528 21.63 8.17 -1.50
N LEU A 529 20.52 7.80 -2.16
CA LEU A 529 19.60 8.75 -2.77
C LEU A 529 18.87 9.57 -1.70
N PHE A 530 18.37 8.92 -0.63
CA PHE A 530 17.81 9.62 0.52
C PHE A 530 18.79 10.67 1.05
N LEU A 531 20.05 10.28 1.28
CA LEU A 531 21.07 11.17 1.79
C LEU A 531 21.33 12.35 0.84
N ALA A 532 21.39 12.08 -0.47
CA ALA A 532 21.61 13.10 -1.50
C ALA A 532 20.43 14.10 -1.55
N GLU A 533 19.20 13.63 -1.64
CA GLU A 533 18.00 14.47 -1.71
C GLU A 533 17.77 15.23 -0.40
N LYS A 534 17.99 14.60 0.76
CA LYS A 534 17.93 15.28 2.06
C LYS A 534 18.88 16.48 2.11
N ASN A 535 20.08 16.38 1.55
CA ASN A 535 21.07 17.45 1.55
C ASN A 535 20.72 18.62 0.60
N VAL A 536 19.83 18.42 -0.34
CA VAL A 536 19.27 19.52 -1.14
C VAL A 536 18.46 20.49 -0.26
N TYR A 537 17.79 20.00 0.79
CA TYR A 537 16.90 20.76 1.67
C TYR A 537 17.50 21.05 3.05
N TYR A 538 18.20 20.07 3.61
CA TYR A 538 18.84 20.15 4.93
C TYR A 538 20.31 19.77 4.81
N PRO A 539 21.16 20.65 4.26
CA PRO A 539 22.55 20.34 3.96
C PRO A 539 23.37 20.11 5.21
N ALA A 540 24.27 19.12 5.15
CA ALA A 540 25.30 18.82 6.12
C ALA A 540 26.59 18.47 5.37
N LYS A 541 27.66 19.23 5.61
CA LYS A 541 28.92 19.09 4.86
C LYS A 541 29.50 17.68 4.96
N GLU A 542 29.48 17.06 6.16
CA GLU A 542 29.98 15.71 6.37
C GLU A 542 29.23 14.66 5.52
N GLU A 543 27.92 14.80 5.39
CA GLU A 543 27.12 13.90 4.59
C GLU A 543 27.38 14.06 3.09
N VAL A 544 27.63 15.29 2.66
CA VAL A 544 28.01 15.60 1.26
C VAL A 544 29.38 14.99 0.96
N ASP A 545 30.35 15.08 1.87
CA ASP A 545 31.67 14.48 1.72
C ASP A 545 31.59 12.93 1.57
N VAL A 546 30.73 12.30 2.36
CA VAL A 546 30.44 10.86 2.27
C VAL A 546 29.79 10.49 0.94
N LEU A 547 28.85 11.29 0.46
CA LEU A 547 28.24 11.07 -0.87
C LEU A 547 29.24 11.22 -2.01
N GLU A 548 30.13 12.22 -1.97
CA GLU A 548 31.17 12.35 -2.98
C GLU A 548 32.18 11.19 -2.92
N ALA A 549 32.49 10.67 -1.73
CA ALA A 549 33.32 9.49 -1.57
C ALA A 549 32.62 8.24 -2.15
N TYR A 550 31.34 8.05 -1.86
CA TYR A 550 30.55 6.98 -2.43
C TYR A 550 30.56 7.01 -3.97
N VAL A 551 30.30 8.18 -4.54
CA VAL A 551 30.26 8.33 -6.00
C VAL A 551 31.60 7.93 -6.63
N GLU A 552 32.72 8.38 -6.07
CA GLU A 552 34.05 8.12 -6.68
C GLU A 552 34.60 6.74 -6.39
N ASP A 553 34.43 6.23 -5.16
CA ASP A 553 35.12 5.03 -4.73
C ASP A 553 34.28 3.76 -4.93
N CYS A 554 32.94 3.89 -5.05
CA CYS A 554 32.02 2.77 -5.19
C CYS A 554 31.13 2.90 -6.44
N LEU A 555 30.24 3.91 -6.49
CA LEU A 555 29.20 4.01 -7.51
C LEU A 555 29.78 4.12 -8.93
N PHE A 556 30.54 5.18 -9.21
CA PHE A 556 31.07 5.49 -10.56
C PHE A 556 32.35 4.70 -10.88
N LYS A 557 32.74 3.76 -10.04
CA LYS A 557 33.92 2.92 -10.22
C LYS A 557 33.58 1.46 -10.40
N TYR A 558 32.63 0.94 -9.62
CA TYR A 558 32.33 -0.48 -9.58
C TYR A 558 30.88 -0.81 -9.95
N ILE A 559 29.92 0.06 -9.63
CA ILE A 559 28.51 -0.17 -9.93
C ILE A 559 28.16 0.35 -11.31
N GLN A 560 28.59 1.56 -11.63
CA GLN A 560 28.36 2.18 -12.94
C GLN A 560 29.66 2.25 -13.77
N ASN A 561 29.57 1.88 -15.03
CA ASN A 561 30.69 2.01 -15.96
C ASN A 561 30.87 3.48 -16.34
N PRO A 562 32.07 4.08 -16.09
CA PRO A 562 32.29 5.50 -16.34
C PRO A 562 32.37 5.88 -17.83
N GLN A 563 32.53 4.95 -18.76
CA GLN A 563 32.58 5.19 -20.20
C GLN A 563 31.21 5.02 -20.85
N THR A 564 30.46 3.99 -20.45
CA THR A 564 29.18 3.64 -21.09
C THR A 564 27.97 4.10 -20.27
N TYR A 565 28.16 4.47 -19.02
CA TYR A 565 27.08 4.79 -18.03
C TYR A 565 26.10 3.63 -17.79
N GLU A 566 26.49 2.41 -18.13
CA GLU A 566 25.77 1.21 -17.79
C GLU A 566 25.88 0.92 -16.30
N VAL A 567 24.77 0.53 -15.67
CA VAL A 567 24.68 0.23 -14.25
C VAL A 567 24.44 -1.27 -14.08
N ARG A 568 25.34 -1.94 -13.38
CA ARG A 568 25.22 -3.37 -13.11
C ARG A 568 24.13 -3.66 -12.07
N ALA A 569 23.63 -4.88 -12.08
CA ALA A 569 22.52 -5.27 -11.19
C ALA A 569 22.93 -5.31 -9.72
N SER A 570 24.15 -5.78 -9.38
CA SER A 570 24.62 -5.88 -8.00
C SER A 570 26.13 -6.01 -7.93
N LEU A 571 26.74 -5.58 -6.82
CA LEU A 571 28.14 -5.91 -6.50
C LEU A 571 28.25 -7.31 -5.88
N TYR A 572 27.25 -7.71 -5.11
CA TYR A 572 27.24 -8.98 -4.39
C TYR A 572 26.62 -10.10 -5.25
N TRP A 573 27.08 -11.33 -5.07
CA TRP A 573 26.61 -12.51 -5.78
C TRP A 573 26.90 -13.79 -5.01
N LYS A 574 26.14 -14.87 -5.32
CA LYS A 574 26.32 -16.21 -4.77
C LYS A 574 26.19 -17.25 -5.88
N ASP A 575 27.25 -17.99 -6.19
CA ASP A 575 27.23 -19.02 -7.23
C ASP A 575 26.59 -20.34 -6.81
N ARG A 576 26.28 -20.52 -5.52
CA ARG A 576 25.80 -21.81 -4.97
C ARG A 576 24.34 -22.12 -5.24
N TYR A 577 23.59 -21.18 -5.78
CA TYR A 577 22.18 -21.38 -6.10
C TYR A 577 22.00 -21.48 -7.61
N PRO A 578 21.17 -22.44 -8.08
CA PRO A 578 20.77 -22.44 -9.47
C PRO A 578 20.07 -21.13 -9.79
N SER A 579 20.31 -20.60 -10.99
CA SER A 579 19.86 -19.29 -11.50
C SER A 579 18.33 -19.09 -11.58
N SER A 580 17.57 -19.89 -10.90
CA SER A 580 16.10 -19.98 -11.00
C SER A 580 15.31 -19.27 -9.89
N GLY A 581 15.97 -18.53 -8.98
CA GLY A 581 15.30 -17.77 -7.92
C GLY A 581 15.27 -16.28 -8.19
N TRP A 582 14.23 -15.59 -7.76
CA TRP A 582 14.03 -14.15 -7.96
C TRP A 582 15.15 -13.31 -7.32
N GLY A 583 15.67 -13.72 -6.20
CA GLY A 583 16.73 -13.05 -5.45
C GLY A 583 18.12 -13.66 -5.60
N HIS A 584 18.29 -14.74 -6.38
CA HIS A 584 19.52 -15.51 -6.44
C HIS A 584 20.29 -15.19 -7.73
N TRP A 585 21.30 -14.35 -7.63
CA TRP A 585 22.09 -13.96 -8.78
C TRP A 585 23.49 -14.54 -8.74
N THR A 586 23.88 -15.18 -9.84
CA THR A 586 25.26 -15.57 -10.12
C THR A 586 26.10 -14.33 -10.36
N LYS A 587 27.43 -14.50 -10.40
CA LYS A 587 28.35 -13.42 -10.74
C LYS A 587 27.99 -12.77 -12.07
N GLU A 588 27.79 -13.57 -13.12
CA GLU A 588 27.44 -13.08 -14.46
C GLU A 588 26.17 -12.22 -14.43
N ARG A 589 25.14 -12.67 -13.71
CA ARG A 589 23.89 -11.93 -13.61
C ARG A 589 24.03 -10.64 -12.80
N SER A 590 24.82 -10.66 -11.73
CA SER A 590 25.10 -9.47 -10.93
C SER A 590 25.89 -8.42 -11.69
N GLU A 591 26.73 -8.85 -12.62
CA GLU A 591 27.50 -7.97 -13.51
C GLU A 591 26.69 -7.46 -14.72
N ALA A 592 25.56 -8.08 -15.04
CA ALA A 592 24.70 -7.67 -16.13
C ALA A 592 24.00 -6.33 -15.85
N THR A 593 23.68 -5.59 -16.92
CA THR A 593 23.19 -4.19 -16.85
C THR A 593 21.72 -4.05 -17.24
N PHE A 594 20.94 -5.10 -17.03
CA PHE A 594 19.55 -5.23 -17.49
C PHE A 594 18.52 -4.50 -16.64
N ARG A 595 18.83 -4.17 -15.37
CA ARG A 595 17.86 -3.61 -14.44
C ARG A 595 17.68 -2.11 -14.64
N SER A 596 16.57 -1.71 -15.24
CA SER A 596 16.24 -0.29 -15.46
C SER A 596 16.06 0.48 -14.15
N TYR A 597 15.60 -0.16 -13.08
CA TYR A 597 15.52 0.45 -11.75
C TYR A 597 16.85 1.00 -11.24
N ASN A 598 17.93 0.32 -11.53
CA ASN A 598 19.27 0.73 -11.08
C ASN A 598 19.79 2.01 -11.75
N TYR A 599 19.18 2.47 -12.83
CA TYR A 599 19.63 3.70 -13.52
C TYR A 599 19.05 4.97 -12.92
N VAL A 600 17.84 4.90 -12.38
CA VAL A 600 17.13 6.06 -11.84
C VAL A 600 17.87 6.66 -10.65
N HIS A 601 18.33 5.81 -9.74
CA HIS A 601 18.99 6.23 -8.50
C HIS A 601 20.29 7.01 -8.74
N PRO A 602 21.29 6.48 -9.54
CA PRO A 602 22.48 7.24 -9.85
C PRO A 602 22.19 8.56 -10.55
N ALA A 603 21.25 8.58 -11.51
CA ALA A 603 20.87 9.81 -12.20
C ALA A 603 20.40 10.88 -11.21
N ASN A 604 19.55 10.46 -10.23
CA ASN A 604 19.01 11.35 -9.22
C ASN A 604 20.05 11.76 -8.15
N ILE A 605 20.95 10.84 -7.75
CA ILE A 605 22.06 11.17 -6.83
C ILE A 605 22.95 12.25 -7.41
N TYR A 606 23.36 12.10 -8.67
CA TYR A 606 24.19 13.11 -9.36
C TYR A 606 23.44 14.44 -9.50
N HIS A 607 22.17 14.41 -9.84
CA HIS A 607 21.34 15.62 -9.90
C HIS A 607 21.22 16.30 -8.53
N ALA A 608 21.03 15.55 -7.46
CA ALA A 608 20.99 16.11 -6.11
C ALA A 608 22.33 16.76 -5.73
N LEU A 609 23.47 16.14 -6.04
CA LEU A 609 24.80 16.73 -5.82
C LEU A 609 25.01 18.02 -6.66
N TYR A 610 24.57 18.04 -7.92
CA TYR A 610 24.55 19.27 -8.70
C TYR A 610 23.77 20.39 -7.97
N ARG A 611 22.58 20.10 -7.50
CA ARG A 611 21.74 21.08 -6.78
C ARG A 611 22.39 21.56 -5.48
N VAL A 612 22.99 20.63 -4.70
CA VAL A 612 23.76 20.97 -3.48
C VAL A 612 24.93 21.88 -3.82
N GLY A 613 25.68 21.58 -4.86
CA GLY A 613 26.80 22.40 -5.29
C GLY A 613 26.39 23.81 -5.72
N LYS A 614 25.36 23.93 -6.57
CA LYS A 614 24.84 25.23 -7.04
C LYS A 614 24.25 26.08 -5.91
N ARG A 615 23.63 25.45 -4.91
CA ARG A 615 22.94 26.20 -3.84
C ARG A 615 23.83 26.55 -2.67
N TYR A 616 24.70 25.62 -2.29
CA TYR A 616 25.43 25.76 -1.01
C TYR A 616 26.94 25.79 -1.18
N GLY A 617 27.46 25.40 -2.35
CA GLY A 617 28.91 25.37 -2.60
C GLY A 617 29.65 24.36 -1.73
N LEU A 618 29.02 23.25 -1.36
CA LEU A 618 29.56 22.26 -0.43
C LEU A 618 30.41 21.17 -1.09
N LEU A 619 30.42 21.10 -2.41
CA LEU A 619 31.17 20.07 -3.13
C LEU A 619 32.69 20.33 -3.04
N MET A 620 33.47 19.26 -2.92
CA MET A 620 34.94 19.28 -2.80
C MET A 620 35.64 18.56 -3.94
N ARG A 621 34.99 17.58 -4.61
CA ARG A 621 35.65 16.69 -5.57
C ARG A 621 35.38 17.05 -7.01
N LYS A 622 34.16 17.45 -7.34
CA LYS A 622 33.76 17.81 -8.71
C LYS A 622 32.98 19.13 -8.71
N LYS A 623 32.96 19.78 -9.86
CA LYS A 623 32.09 20.93 -10.09
C LYS A 623 30.64 20.49 -10.22
N PRO A 624 29.64 21.31 -9.85
CA PRO A 624 28.23 20.96 -10.00
C PRO A 624 27.88 20.51 -11.41
N GLU A 625 28.39 21.19 -12.44
CA GLU A 625 28.11 20.88 -13.84
C GLU A 625 28.63 19.49 -14.27
N GLU A 626 29.68 18.98 -13.63
CA GLU A 626 30.16 17.61 -13.89
C GLU A 626 29.15 16.58 -13.39
N TYR A 627 28.56 16.79 -12.22
CA TYR A 627 27.50 15.93 -11.70
C TYR A 627 26.24 16.00 -12.57
N LEU A 628 25.86 17.18 -13.08
CA LEU A 628 24.73 17.28 -14.01
C LEU A 628 25.01 16.53 -15.32
N ARG A 629 26.26 16.52 -15.83
CA ARG A 629 26.63 15.71 -17.01
C ARG A 629 26.54 14.22 -16.72
N MET A 630 26.99 13.77 -15.55
CA MET A 630 26.85 12.37 -15.14
C MET A 630 25.36 11.97 -15.07
N SER A 631 24.51 12.83 -14.48
CA SER A 631 23.07 12.63 -14.46
C SER A 631 22.46 12.52 -15.86
N TYR A 632 22.79 13.47 -16.75
CA TYR A 632 22.35 13.46 -18.14
C TYR A 632 22.73 12.17 -18.87
N HIS A 633 23.99 11.76 -18.83
CA HIS A 633 24.43 10.54 -19.51
C HIS A 633 23.76 9.28 -18.94
N THR A 634 23.53 9.25 -17.63
CA THR A 634 22.79 8.15 -16.99
C THR A 634 21.34 8.11 -17.45
N CYS A 635 20.67 9.27 -17.54
CA CYS A 635 19.32 9.38 -18.09
C CYS A 635 19.26 8.93 -19.57
N MET A 636 20.22 9.36 -20.39
CA MET A 636 20.29 8.95 -21.81
C MET A 636 20.46 7.44 -21.94
N ARG A 637 21.23 6.82 -21.02
CA ARG A 637 21.35 5.37 -20.98
C ARG A 637 20.07 4.70 -20.51
N TRP A 638 19.44 5.22 -19.46
CA TRP A 638 18.17 4.73 -18.93
C TRP A 638 17.08 4.74 -20.00
N PHE A 639 16.78 5.88 -20.59
CA PHE A 639 15.71 6.01 -21.60
C PHE A 639 16.06 5.38 -22.94
N GLY A 640 17.34 5.18 -23.25
CA GLY A 640 17.81 4.64 -24.52
C GLY A 640 17.87 3.12 -24.60
N THR A 641 17.93 2.42 -23.47
CA THR A 641 18.25 0.99 -23.45
C THR A 641 17.37 0.24 -22.47
N GLY A 642 16.79 -0.80 -22.96
CA GLY A 642 16.16 -1.79 -22.10
C GLY A 642 14.68 -1.95 -22.32
N PRO A 643 14.15 -3.12 -22.01
CA PRO A 643 12.77 -3.49 -22.20
C PRO A 643 11.83 -2.72 -21.27
N TRP A 644 12.34 -2.12 -20.18
CA TRP A 644 11.53 -1.51 -19.13
C TRP A 644 11.46 0.02 -19.19
N ARG A 645 12.03 0.64 -20.20
CA ARG A 645 12.00 2.11 -20.35
C ARG A 645 10.59 2.70 -20.47
N HIS A 646 9.62 1.89 -20.83
CA HIS A 646 8.24 2.28 -21.07
C HIS A 646 7.30 2.10 -19.87
N ILE A 647 7.79 1.52 -18.79
CA ILE A 647 7.06 1.52 -17.53
C ILE A 647 7.52 2.66 -16.64
N GLY A 648 6.68 3.07 -15.70
CA GLY A 648 7.11 3.98 -14.65
C GLY A 648 8.15 3.31 -13.77
N LEU A 649 9.10 4.09 -13.29
CA LEU A 649 10.09 3.68 -12.31
C LEU A 649 10.06 4.63 -11.12
N MET A 650 10.34 4.12 -9.93
CA MET A 650 10.35 4.92 -8.71
C MET A 650 11.28 6.13 -8.86
N GLU A 651 10.78 7.30 -8.49
CA GLU A 651 11.46 8.60 -8.63
C GLU A 651 11.85 8.97 -10.07
N GLY A 652 11.27 8.28 -11.06
CA GLY A 652 11.55 8.53 -12.47
C GLY A 652 11.06 9.90 -12.95
N SER A 653 10.11 10.52 -12.27
CA SER A 653 9.64 11.88 -12.55
C SER A 653 10.72 12.93 -12.41
N ASN A 654 11.76 12.69 -11.60
CA ASN A 654 12.89 13.61 -11.43
C ASN A 654 13.63 13.91 -12.74
N ALA A 655 13.46 13.08 -13.77
CA ALA A 655 13.99 13.37 -15.11
C ALA A 655 13.47 14.71 -15.67
N ILE A 656 12.28 15.16 -15.29
CA ILE A 656 11.73 16.47 -15.68
C ILE A 656 12.55 17.60 -15.04
N HIS A 657 12.98 17.41 -13.79
CA HIS A 657 13.82 18.38 -13.09
C HIS A 657 15.23 18.43 -13.67
N ILE A 658 15.79 17.25 -14.01
CA ILE A 658 17.08 17.14 -14.68
C ILE A 658 17.04 17.86 -16.03
N LEU A 659 15.99 17.63 -16.82
CA LEU A 659 15.78 18.31 -18.10
C LEU A 659 15.74 19.84 -17.95
N ALA A 660 15.00 20.33 -16.94
CA ALA A 660 14.90 21.75 -16.67
C ALA A 660 16.25 22.38 -16.27
N ASP A 661 17.07 21.67 -15.48
CA ASP A 661 18.39 22.17 -15.08
C ASP A 661 19.40 22.12 -16.22
N ILE A 662 19.34 21.12 -17.11
CA ILE A 662 20.10 21.09 -18.38
C ILE A 662 19.78 22.32 -19.23
N GLN A 663 18.51 22.69 -19.33
CA GLN A 663 18.07 23.89 -20.03
C GLN A 663 18.62 25.18 -19.39
N ARG A 664 18.64 25.25 -18.05
CA ARG A 664 19.19 26.39 -17.29
C ARG A 664 20.68 26.60 -17.50
N GLU A 665 21.43 25.50 -17.63
CA GLU A 665 22.86 25.57 -17.96
C GLU A 665 23.13 25.90 -19.45
N GLY A 666 22.08 26.04 -20.27
CA GLY A 666 22.20 26.38 -21.68
C GLY A 666 22.62 25.24 -22.59
N TRP A 667 22.53 23.99 -22.14
CA TRP A 667 22.92 22.81 -22.91
C TRP A 667 21.77 22.38 -23.82
N LYS A 668 21.61 23.11 -24.90
CA LYS A 668 20.44 22.94 -25.77
C LYS A 668 20.38 21.59 -26.45
N ASP A 669 21.50 21.10 -26.97
CA ASP A 669 21.53 19.83 -27.71
C ASP A 669 21.25 18.62 -26.79
N GLU A 670 21.78 18.68 -25.57
CA GLU A 670 21.55 17.69 -24.54
C GLU A 670 20.07 17.71 -24.08
N HIS A 671 19.53 18.91 -23.89
CA HIS A 671 18.12 19.09 -23.55
C HIS A 671 17.21 18.49 -24.61
N ASP A 672 17.41 18.81 -25.88
CA ASP A 672 16.54 18.36 -26.97
C ASP A 672 16.60 16.85 -27.15
N LYS A 673 17.79 16.25 -26.97
CA LYS A 673 17.96 14.79 -27.01
C LYS A 673 17.27 14.09 -25.84
N LEU A 674 17.42 14.59 -24.62
CA LEU A 674 16.77 14.00 -23.45
C LEU A 674 15.26 14.14 -23.54
N LEU A 675 14.76 15.31 -23.93
CA LEU A 675 13.33 15.56 -24.13
C LEU A 675 12.71 14.59 -25.13
N GLN A 676 13.43 14.30 -26.25
CA GLN A 676 12.95 13.34 -27.24
C GLN A 676 12.85 11.93 -26.67
N GLN A 677 13.86 11.46 -25.91
CA GLN A 677 13.83 10.15 -25.27
C GLN A 677 12.71 10.05 -24.20
N MET A 678 12.53 11.08 -23.40
CA MET A 678 11.44 11.15 -22.43
C MET A 678 10.06 11.12 -23.09
N LYS A 679 9.91 11.82 -24.25
CA LYS A 679 8.67 11.81 -25.02
C LYS A 679 8.33 10.42 -25.56
N GLU A 680 9.32 9.69 -26.06
CA GLU A 680 9.14 8.32 -26.53
C GLU A 680 8.72 7.38 -25.41
N CYS A 681 9.34 7.53 -24.23
CA CYS A 681 8.97 6.79 -23.03
C CYS A 681 7.52 7.13 -22.60
N ALA A 682 7.18 8.42 -22.53
CA ALA A 682 5.85 8.86 -22.17
C ALA A 682 4.78 8.38 -23.15
N GLN A 683 5.08 8.33 -24.46
CA GLN A 683 4.14 7.84 -25.47
C GLN A 683 3.74 6.38 -25.20
N GLN A 684 4.69 5.54 -24.81
CA GLN A 684 4.38 4.15 -24.46
C GLN A 684 3.48 4.05 -23.22
N MET A 685 3.74 4.88 -22.19
CA MET A 685 2.86 4.97 -21.01
C MET A 685 1.44 5.47 -21.36
N ILE A 686 1.35 6.38 -22.34
CA ILE A 686 0.06 6.94 -22.83
C ILE A 686 -0.73 5.88 -23.59
N ASP A 687 -0.05 5.08 -24.41
CA ASP A 687 -0.67 4.08 -25.26
C ASP A 687 -1.13 2.84 -24.48
N ASP A 688 -0.60 2.59 -23.31
CA ASP A 688 -1.08 1.51 -22.45
C ASP A 688 -2.57 1.67 -22.12
N PRO A 689 -3.37 0.61 -22.13
CA PRO A 689 -4.80 0.70 -21.85
C PRO A 689 -5.08 1.16 -20.41
N TYR A 690 -4.21 0.79 -19.48
CA TYR A 690 -4.31 1.14 -18.06
C TYR A 690 -3.07 1.93 -17.59
N PRO A 691 -3.20 2.75 -16.53
CA PRO A 691 -2.04 3.35 -15.86
C PRO A 691 -1.21 2.26 -15.22
N TYR A 692 -0.13 1.88 -15.87
CA TYR A 692 0.75 0.80 -15.45
C TYR A 692 2.14 1.35 -15.17
N SER A 693 2.72 1.02 -14.05
CA SER A 693 3.88 1.72 -13.55
C SER A 693 5.04 0.86 -13.09
N SER A 694 4.92 -0.46 -13.12
CA SER A 694 5.92 -1.29 -12.47
C SER A 694 5.98 -2.67 -13.10
N GLU A 695 6.94 -3.48 -12.65
CA GLU A 695 7.00 -4.89 -12.97
C GLU A 695 5.84 -5.69 -12.36
N LEU A 696 5.26 -5.17 -11.27
CA LEU A 696 4.15 -5.78 -10.56
C LEU A 696 2.85 -5.01 -10.80
N VAL A 697 1.79 -5.71 -11.05
CA VAL A 697 0.55 -5.11 -11.56
C VAL A 697 -0.15 -4.19 -10.56
N ILE A 698 -0.07 -4.51 -9.29
CA ILE A 698 -0.66 -3.72 -8.19
C ILE A 698 0.40 -3.05 -7.33
N ASP A 699 1.60 -3.04 -7.80
CA ASP A 699 2.71 -2.39 -7.15
C ASP A 699 2.57 -0.87 -7.27
N GLN A 700 2.87 -0.15 -6.21
CA GLN A 700 2.79 1.30 -6.16
C GLN A 700 4.07 2.00 -6.61
N THR A 701 5.08 1.23 -7.07
CA THR A 701 6.45 1.70 -7.19
C THR A 701 6.64 2.88 -8.11
N ALA A 702 5.81 3.09 -9.09
CA ALA A 702 6.17 4.12 -10.06
C ALA A 702 5.01 4.82 -10.76
N HIS A 703 3.80 4.75 -10.23
CA HIS A 703 2.68 5.55 -10.73
C HIS A 703 2.95 7.06 -10.68
N GLU A 704 3.83 7.49 -9.82
CA GLU A 704 4.31 8.86 -9.73
C GLU A 704 4.94 9.31 -11.05
N GLN A 705 5.85 8.53 -11.65
CA GLN A 705 6.43 8.87 -12.95
C GLN A 705 5.37 8.91 -14.05
N VAL A 706 4.47 7.92 -14.09
CA VAL A 706 3.36 7.90 -15.06
C VAL A 706 2.49 9.15 -14.92
N TYR A 707 2.19 9.57 -13.70
CA TYR A 707 1.43 10.79 -13.42
C TYR A 707 2.14 12.03 -13.97
N PHE A 708 3.40 12.26 -13.58
CA PHE A 708 4.10 13.48 -13.97
C PHE A 708 4.45 13.51 -15.46
N PHE A 709 4.82 12.38 -16.06
CA PHE A 709 5.10 12.32 -17.50
C PHE A 709 3.83 12.56 -18.31
N THR A 710 2.71 11.91 -17.98
CA THR A 710 1.45 12.15 -18.69
C THR A 710 0.96 13.58 -18.53
N LYS A 711 1.18 14.21 -17.37
CA LYS A 711 0.91 15.62 -17.14
C LYS A 711 1.80 16.50 -17.99
N PHE A 712 3.11 16.29 -17.97
CA PHE A 712 4.12 17.06 -18.68
C PHE A 712 3.89 17.05 -20.20
N PHE A 713 3.53 15.89 -20.76
CA PHE A 713 3.25 15.73 -22.19
C PHE A 713 1.78 15.95 -22.57
N GLY A 714 0.93 16.40 -21.66
CA GLY A 714 -0.44 16.85 -21.94
C GLY A 714 -1.47 15.74 -22.15
N ALA A 715 -1.18 14.50 -21.71
CA ALA A 715 -2.09 13.36 -21.81
C ALA A 715 -3.12 13.34 -20.68
N THR A 716 -4.05 14.29 -20.69
CA THR A 716 -4.99 14.58 -19.60
C THR A 716 -5.80 13.38 -19.13
N GLU A 717 -6.32 12.59 -20.07
CA GLU A 717 -7.17 11.44 -19.70
C GLU A 717 -6.37 10.32 -19.02
N LYS A 718 -5.18 10.00 -19.51
CA LYS A 718 -4.31 9.04 -18.87
C LYS A 718 -3.86 9.53 -17.48
N ASN A 719 -3.55 10.81 -17.38
CA ASN A 719 -3.21 11.46 -16.11
C ASN A 719 -4.35 11.33 -15.08
N ARG A 720 -5.60 11.64 -15.49
CA ARG A 720 -6.79 11.48 -14.66
C ARG A 720 -6.97 10.04 -14.18
N LYS A 721 -6.84 9.05 -15.07
CA LYS A 721 -6.91 7.62 -14.70
C LYS A 721 -5.81 7.23 -13.73
N THR A 722 -4.60 7.75 -13.91
CA THR A 722 -3.49 7.49 -12.97
C THR A 722 -3.82 7.99 -11.56
N VAL A 723 -4.44 9.16 -11.43
CA VAL A 723 -4.91 9.67 -10.12
C VAL A 723 -5.96 8.74 -9.50
N GLN A 724 -6.87 8.21 -10.29
CA GLN A 724 -7.86 7.24 -9.78
C GLN A 724 -7.20 5.97 -9.24
N VAL A 725 -6.23 5.41 -9.98
CA VAL A 725 -5.45 4.25 -9.54
C VAL A 725 -4.68 4.55 -8.26
N LEU A 726 -4.02 5.70 -8.17
CA LEU A 726 -3.32 6.13 -6.96
C LEU A 726 -4.25 6.23 -5.74
N LYS A 727 -5.47 6.76 -5.94
CA LYS A 727 -6.50 6.80 -4.90
C LYS A 727 -6.97 5.41 -4.51
N ALA A 728 -7.12 4.51 -5.48
CA ALA A 728 -7.49 3.13 -5.20
C ALA A 728 -6.42 2.38 -4.41
N LEU A 729 -5.15 2.54 -4.75
CA LEU A 729 -4.02 1.95 -4.04
C LEU A 729 -3.90 2.47 -2.60
N ARG A 730 -4.13 3.77 -2.38
CA ARG A 730 -4.17 4.37 -1.04
C ARG A 730 -5.38 3.91 -0.24
N GLY A 731 -6.51 3.65 -0.89
CA GLY A 731 -7.81 3.50 -0.28
C GLY A 731 -8.41 4.84 0.15
N GLY A 732 -9.71 4.87 0.32
CA GLY A 732 -10.45 6.04 0.82
C GLY A 732 -10.37 6.21 2.33
N ASN A 733 -9.44 5.51 2.98
CA ASN A 733 -9.35 5.46 4.43
C ASN A 733 -9.08 6.84 5.02
N GLN A 734 -10.03 7.31 5.75
CA GLN A 734 -9.94 8.41 6.69
C GLN A 734 -10.54 7.89 8.00
N PRO A 735 -9.76 7.79 9.02
CA PRO A 735 -8.36 8.16 9.23
C PRO A 735 -7.35 7.16 8.66
N VAL A 736 -6.16 7.60 8.32
CA VAL A 736 -5.08 6.76 7.76
C VAL A 736 -3.83 6.73 8.63
N TRP A 737 -3.19 5.57 8.70
CA TRP A 737 -1.91 5.40 9.37
C TRP A 737 -0.74 5.88 8.50
N PHE A 738 -0.79 5.57 7.20
CA PHE A 738 0.19 5.99 6.25
C PHE A 738 -0.20 7.33 5.65
N ARG A 739 0.78 8.20 5.49
CA ARG A 739 0.54 9.54 4.97
C ARG A 739 0.15 9.52 3.50
N TYR A 740 0.65 8.57 2.73
CA TYR A 740 0.64 8.64 1.29
C TYR A 740 0.03 7.42 0.64
N GLY A 741 0.65 6.31 0.68
CA GLY A 741 0.15 5.10 0.08
C GLY A 741 -0.39 4.15 1.12
N ASN A 742 -1.10 3.18 0.68
CA ASN A 742 -1.44 2.01 1.46
C ASN A 742 -1.06 0.80 0.63
N ASP A 743 -0.04 0.10 1.05
CA ASP A 743 0.24 -1.19 0.50
C ASP A 743 -0.54 -2.23 1.29
N LYS A 744 -1.59 -2.71 0.68
CA LYS A 744 -2.42 -3.74 1.25
C LYS A 744 -1.63 -5.00 1.62
N ARG A 745 -0.61 -5.29 0.88
CA ARG A 745 0.21 -6.49 1.07
C ARG A 745 1.09 -6.40 2.31
N GLY A 746 1.32 -5.17 2.82
CA GLY A 746 2.16 -4.96 4.00
C GLY A 746 3.59 -5.43 3.80
N ASP A 747 4.05 -5.47 2.57
CA ASP A 747 5.38 -5.91 2.22
C ASP A 747 6.37 -4.74 2.14
N ILE A 748 7.57 -5.03 1.71
CA ILE A 748 8.68 -4.06 1.64
C ILE A 748 8.42 -2.92 0.67
N CYS A 749 7.47 -3.05 -0.26
CA CYS A 749 7.23 -2.04 -1.28
C CYS A 749 6.52 -0.78 -0.78
N CYS A 750 5.92 -0.80 0.42
CA CYS A 750 5.21 0.37 0.95
C CYS A 750 6.13 1.50 1.44
N TRP A 751 7.35 1.23 1.75
CA TRP A 751 8.27 2.14 2.45
C TRP A 751 8.83 3.25 1.55
N TYR A 752 9.16 3.00 0.30
CA TYR A 752 9.67 4.02 -0.61
C TYR A 752 8.61 4.63 -1.53
N ASN A 753 7.46 3.98 -1.71
CA ASN A 753 6.42 4.46 -2.62
C ASN A 753 5.45 5.44 -1.99
N ALA A 754 5.29 5.37 -0.68
CA ALA A 754 4.30 6.15 0.03
C ALA A 754 4.44 7.66 -0.20
N SER A 755 5.66 8.19 -0.18
CA SER A 755 5.91 9.61 -0.39
C SER A 755 5.78 10.03 -1.85
N LEU A 756 6.21 9.20 -2.79
CA LEU A 756 6.17 9.50 -4.22
C LEU A 756 4.74 9.60 -4.75
N ASN A 757 3.91 8.62 -4.42
CA ASN A 757 2.50 8.65 -4.76
C ASN A 757 1.75 9.79 -4.06
N GLY A 758 2.17 10.13 -2.85
CA GLY A 758 1.67 11.28 -2.12
C GLY A 758 1.96 12.61 -2.81
N LEU A 759 3.11 12.76 -3.43
CA LEU A 759 3.45 13.95 -4.23
C LEU A 759 2.52 14.09 -5.44
N ALA A 760 2.29 13.01 -6.18
CA ALA A 760 1.37 12.99 -7.31
C ALA A 760 -0.08 13.30 -6.90
N LEU A 761 -0.55 12.71 -5.80
CA LEU A 761 -1.87 13.00 -5.24
C LEU A 761 -2.00 14.45 -4.78
N LEU A 762 -0.99 14.99 -4.10
CA LEU A 762 -0.99 16.38 -3.68
C LEU A 762 -1.05 17.34 -4.88
N ASP A 763 -0.24 17.10 -5.90
CA ASP A 763 -0.21 17.89 -7.11
C ASP A 763 -1.53 17.80 -7.90
N SER A 764 -2.23 16.67 -7.84
CA SER A 764 -3.56 16.49 -8.42
C SER A 764 -4.69 17.23 -7.69
N GLY A 765 -4.41 17.84 -6.55
CA GLY A 765 -5.39 18.52 -5.70
C GLY A 765 -6.18 17.60 -4.78
N ASP A 766 -5.68 16.39 -4.50
CA ASP A 766 -6.35 15.48 -3.57
C ASP A 766 -6.44 16.08 -2.16
N PRO A 767 -7.65 16.20 -1.57
CA PRO A 767 -7.84 16.89 -0.31
C PRO A 767 -7.18 16.19 0.89
N ILE A 768 -7.00 14.87 0.83
CA ILE A 768 -6.30 14.12 1.89
C ILE A 768 -4.80 14.42 1.81
N ALA A 769 -4.22 14.30 0.62
CA ALA A 769 -2.80 14.60 0.41
C ALA A 769 -2.49 16.08 0.74
N ALA A 770 -3.41 16.99 0.47
CA ALA A 770 -3.25 18.41 0.79
C ALA A 770 -3.09 18.71 2.29
N THR A 771 -3.52 17.81 3.18
CA THR A 771 -3.31 17.95 4.63
C THR A 771 -1.94 17.41 5.09
N LEU A 772 -1.21 16.71 4.23
CA LEU A 772 -0.02 15.94 4.54
C LEU A 772 1.22 16.48 3.80
N LYS A 773 1.40 17.78 3.79
CA LYS A 773 2.42 18.48 2.98
C LYS A 773 3.85 18.35 3.49
N ASP A 774 4.04 18.02 4.76
CA ASP A 774 5.36 17.92 5.38
C ASP A 774 6.20 16.82 4.69
N GLY A 775 7.44 17.17 4.36
CA GLY A 775 8.37 16.25 3.69
C GLY A 775 8.15 16.11 2.17
N LEU A 776 7.24 16.89 1.58
CA LEU A 776 6.96 16.89 0.14
C LEU A 776 7.42 18.19 -0.56
N ASN A 777 8.37 18.91 0.02
CA ASN A 777 8.81 20.24 -0.48
C ASN A 777 7.68 21.28 -0.56
N LYS A 778 6.60 21.01 0.14
CA LYS A 778 5.42 21.88 0.19
C LYS A 778 5.28 22.57 1.54
N ARG A 779 5.99 22.10 2.57
CA ARG A 779 5.95 22.68 3.90
C ARG A 779 7.27 22.52 4.63
N ILE A 780 7.77 23.61 5.23
CA ILE A 780 8.96 23.63 6.07
C ILE A 780 8.61 24.32 7.38
N ARG A 781 9.01 23.70 8.50
CA ARG A 781 8.78 24.21 9.85
C ARG A 781 10.06 24.56 10.56
N PHE A 782 10.06 25.68 11.23
CA PHE A 782 11.05 26.08 12.23
C PHE A 782 10.42 25.94 13.61
N VAL A 783 10.46 24.72 14.14
CA VAL A 783 9.70 24.30 15.33
C VAL A 783 10.00 25.16 16.55
N GLU A 784 11.29 25.46 16.79
CA GLU A 784 11.73 26.28 17.94
C GLU A 784 11.17 27.70 17.91
N ASP A 785 11.01 28.25 16.72
CA ASP A 785 10.52 29.62 16.51
C ASP A 785 9.05 29.67 16.15
N LYS A 786 8.38 28.50 16.02
CA LYS A 786 6.98 28.36 15.62
C LYS A 786 6.63 29.02 14.28
N VAL A 787 7.62 29.12 13.39
CA VAL A 787 7.43 29.63 12.04
C VAL A 787 7.20 28.46 11.09
N ASP A 788 6.15 28.57 10.27
CA ASP A 788 5.71 27.53 9.35
C ASP A 788 5.53 28.14 7.96
N VAL A 789 6.13 27.56 6.95
CA VAL A 789 6.07 28.00 5.56
C VAL A 789 5.49 26.88 4.72
N GLU A 790 4.39 27.14 4.05
CA GLU A 790 3.78 26.16 3.16
C GLU A 790 3.42 26.74 1.79
N THR A 791 3.34 25.87 0.78
CA THR A 791 2.89 26.23 -0.56
C THR A 791 1.85 25.23 -1.08
N THR A 792 0.93 25.74 -1.91
CA THR A 792 -0.02 24.93 -2.67
C THR A 792 0.39 24.79 -4.14
N GLN A 793 1.26 25.67 -4.62
CA GLN A 793 1.74 25.67 -6.01
C GLN A 793 3.25 25.91 -6.04
N GLY A 794 3.94 25.16 -6.90
CA GLY A 794 5.39 25.13 -6.93
C GLY A 794 6.00 24.34 -5.76
N GLU A 795 7.30 24.40 -5.63
CA GLU A 795 8.08 23.66 -4.63
C GLU A 795 9.00 24.61 -3.87
N ILE A 796 9.10 24.40 -2.56
CA ILE A 796 10.06 25.11 -1.72
C ILE A 796 11.42 24.44 -1.93
N GLN A 797 12.33 25.11 -2.58
CA GLN A 797 13.68 24.63 -2.85
C GLN A 797 14.65 24.94 -1.71
N ARG A 798 14.46 26.09 -1.10
CA ARG A 798 15.27 26.56 0.02
C ARG A 798 14.45 27.53 0.86
N VAL A 799 14.64 27.44 2.17
CA VAL A 799 14.14 28.44 3.10
C VAL A 799 15.16 28.69 4.19
N VAL A 800 15.42 29.97 4.49
CA VAL A 800 16.30 30.40 5.57
C VAL A 800 15.53 31.34 6.46
N TRP A 801 15.32 30.94 7.69
CA TRP A 801 14.76 31.79 8.73
C TRP A 801 15.87 32.41 9.59
N SER A 802 15.84 33.68 9.77
CA SER A 802 16.74 34.42 10.67
C SER A 802 15.91 35.09 11.76
N LYS A 803 15.92 34.53 12.96
CA LYS A 803 15.22 35.06 14.12
C LYS A 803 15.75 36.45 14.52
N SER A 804 17.07 36.62 14.53
CA SER A 804 17.72 37.89 14.88
C SER A 804 17.38 39.02 13.93
N LYS A 805 17.24 38.74 12.63
CA LYS A 805 16.88 39.72 11.58
C LYS A 805 15.37 39.75 11.32
N ARG A 806 14.60 38.88 11.95
CA ARG A 806 13.16 38.69 11.68
C ARG A 806 12.87 38.65 10.17
N SER A 807 13.67 37.83 9.48
CA SER A 807 13.63 37.73 8.03
C SER A 807 13.56 36.27 7.56
N LEU A 808 12.84 36.06 6.47
CA LEU A 808 12.71 34.79 5.78
C LEU A 808 13.19 34.99 4.34
N GLU A 809 14.10 34.13 3.91
CA GLU A 809 14.54 34.09 2.52
C GLU A 809 14.09 32.74 1.95
N LEU A 810 13.40 32.78 0.82
CA LEU A 810 12.83 31.61 0.16
C LEU A 810 13.29 31.55 -1.30
N GLU A 811 13.51 30.30 -1.73
CA GLU A 811 13.70 29.98 -3.13
C GLU A 811 12.58 28.98 -3.51
N MET A 812 11.79 29.39 -4.49
CA MET A 812 10.71 28.57 -5.05
C MET A 812 11.04 28.19 -6.47
N ASP A 813 10.66 27.03 -6.86
CA ASP A 813 10.73 26.58 -8.26
C ASP A 813 9.52 25.73 -8.62
N ASP A 814 9.26 25.65 -9.89
CA ASP A 814 8.44 24.62 -10.50
C ASP A 814 9.17 24.08 -11.73
N SER A 815 9.91 23.04 -11.53
CA SER A 815 10.71 22.41 -12.58
C SER A 815 9.86 21.74 -13.66
N THR A 816 8.59 21.49 -13.39
CA THR A 816 7.65 21.00 -14.42
C THR A 816 7.22 22.10 -15.39
N GLY A 817 7.40 23.37 -15.02
CA GLY A 817 6.92 24.52 -15.80
C GLY A 817 5.41 24.67 -15.85
N LEU A 818 4.65 23.91 -15.04
CA LEU A 818 3.18 23.89 -15.05
C LEU A 818 2.58 24.90 -14.10
N ALA A 819 3.23 25.20 -12.97
CA ALA A 819 2.79 26.23 -12.05
C ALA A 819 3.19 27.62 -12.55
N LYS A 820 2.19 28.47 -12.78
CA LYS A 820 2.41 29.84 -13.19
C LYS A 820 2.67 30.79 -12.03
N THR A 821 2.21 30.42 -10.84
CA THR A 821 2.24 31.25 -9.64
C THR A 821 2.77 30.44 -8.47
N ALA A 822 3.62 31.01 -7.65
CA ALA A 822 3.95 30.50 -6.32
C ALA A 822 2.93 31.05 -5.32
N ALA A 823 2.25 30.19 -4.60
CA ALA A 823 1.28 30.55 -3.57
C ALA A 823 1.78 30.07 -2.21
N LEU A 824 2.29 31.00 -1.40
CA LEU A 824 2.93 30.77 -0.11
C LEU A 824 2.03 31.23 1.03
N THR A 825 1.96 30.43 2.09
CA THR A 825 1.42 30.83 3.39
C THR A 825 2.50 30.68 4.46
N ILE A 826 2.76 31.76 5.19
CA ILE A 826 3.72 31.77 6.30
C ILE A 826 2.95 32.06 7.58
N GLN A 827 3.08 31.19 8.57
CA GLN A 827 2.44 31.32 9.88
C GLN A 827 3.48 31.51 10.97
N GLY A 828 3.08 32.06 12.12
CA GLY A 828 3.94 32.25 13.27
C GLY A 828 4.84 33.47 13.19
N LEU A 829 4.62 34.36 12.21
CA LEU A 829 5.27 35.65 12.16
C LEU A 829 4.73 36.56 13.26
N GLU A 830 5.58 37.46 13.76
CA GLU A 830 5.10 38.52 14.67
C GLU A 830 4.12 39.46 13.94
N LYS A 831 3.15 39.98 14.70
CA LYS A 831 2.25 40.99 14.14
C LYS A 831 3.02 42.25 13.73
N GLY A 832 2.61 42.85 12.62
CA GLY A 832 3.20 44.07 12.09
C GLY A 832 3.41 44.08 10.59
N ASP A 833 4.13 45.03 10.11
CA ASP A 833 4.39 45.26 8.69
C ASP A 833 5.65 44.50 8.24
N TYR A 834 5.57 43.91 7.07
CA TYR A 834 6.68 43.21 6.43
C TYR A 834 6.92 43.77 5.03
N LYS A 835 8.19 43.90 4.67
CA LYS A 835 8.62 44.17 3.31
C LYS A 835 8.80 42.82 2.61
N VAL A 836 8.01 42.56 1.58
CA VAL A 836 8.09 41.35 0.74
C VAL A 836 8.70 41.78 -0.60
N SER A 837 9.80 41.13 -0.98
CA SER A 837 10.54 41.45 -2.21
C SER A 837 10.70 40.19 -3.08
N TYR A 838 10.41 40.28 -4.37
CA TYR A 838 10.64 39.27 -5.40
C TYR A 838 10.66 39.91 -6.80
N GLY A 839 11.35 39.33 -7.76
CA GLY A 839 11.38 39.79 -9.15
C GLY A 839 11.82 41.24 -9.33
N GLY A 840 12.70 41.73 -8.47
CA GLY A 840 13.17 43.14 -8.50
C GLY A 840 12.19 44.19 -7.94
N SER A 841 10.99 43.76 -7.53
CA SER A 841 9.98 44.61 -6.90
C SER A 841 9.84 44.32 -5.40
N SER A 842 9.28 45.30 -4.68
CA SER A 842 8.95 45.07 -3.27
C SER A 842 7.60 45.71 -2.91
N LYS A 843 6.87 45.06 -2.02
CA LYS A 843 5.60 45.56 -1.47
C LYS A 843 5.59 45.45 0.06
N LYS A 844 4.83 46.35 0.69
CA LYS A 844 4.57 46.28 2.12
C LYS A 844 3.30 45.47 2.36
N VAL A 845 3.35 44.51 3.26
CA VAL A 845 2.21 43.63 3.61
C VAL A 845 2.14 43.53 5.12
N SER A 846 0.96 43.73 5.68
CA SER A 846 0.74 43.59 7.12
C SER A 846 0.42 42.13 7.48
N SER A 847 0.99 41.66 8.58
CA SER A 847 0.75 40.33 9.15
C SER A 847 0.06 40.49 10.52
N ASP A 848 -0.97 39.67 10.73
CA ASP A 848 -1.63 39.47 12.04
C ASP A 848 -1.14 38.21 12.77
N GLY A 849 -0.08 37.59 12.27
CA GLY A 849 0.48 36.28 12.69
C GLY A 849 0.63 35.34 11.51
N ALA A 850 -0.04 35.63 10.40
CA ALA A 850 0.08 34.90 9.15
C ALA A 850 0.28 35.84 7.96
N LEU A 851 0.92 35.39 6.91
CA LEU A 851 1.16 36.10 5.68
C LEU A 851 0.95 35.21 4.48
N THR A 852 0.11 35.63 3.53
CA THR A 852 -0.06 34.95 2.25
C THR A 852 0.58 35.76 1.14
N ILE A 853 1.35 35.11 0.29
CA ILE A 853 2.08 35.72 -0.83
C ILE A 853 1.76 34.93 -2.10
N GLU A 854 1.35 35.62 -3.11
CA GLU A 854 1.31 35.14 -4.48
C GLU A 854 2.35 35.87 -5.31
N ALA A 855 3.19 35.15 -6.02
CA ALA A 855 4.22 35.72 -6.89
C ALA A 855 4.26 34.91 -8.20
N PRO A 856 4.49 35.57 -9.36
CA PRO A 856 4.75 34.82 -10.59
C PRO A 856 5.90 33.82 -10.37
N MET A 857 5.77 32.57 -10.83
CA MET A 857 6.78 31.53 -10.55
C MET A 857 8.18 31.96 -11.04
N ARG A 858 8.28 32.61 -12.19
CA ARG A 858 9.54 33.18 -12.71
C ARG A 858 10.25 34.15 -11.74
N ASP A 859 9.48 34.86 -10.90
CA ASP A 859 9.95 35.86 -9.96
C ASP A 859 10.12 35.29 -8.54
N ALA A 860 9.60 34.11 -8.29
CA ALA A 860 9.59 33.46 -6.98
C ALA A 860 10.91 32.76 -6.63
N ARG A 861 11.89 32.74 -7.52
CA ARG A 861 13.19 32.13 -7.27
C ARG A 861 13.96 32.72 -6.10
N ASN A 862 13.67 33.98 -5.77
CA ASN A 862 14.21 34.65 -4.60
C ASN A 862 13.13 35.54 -3.99
N ILE A 863 12.46 35.05 -2.98
CA ILE A 863 11.50 35.79 -2.18
C ILE A 863 12.17 36.15 -0.86
N ARG A 864 12.17 37.42 -0.51
CA ARG A 864 12.66 37.93 0.76
C ARG A 864 11.53 38.63 1.51
N ILE A 865 11.32 38.20 2.74
CA ILE A 865 10.34 38.73 3.67
C ILE A 865 11.10 39.25 4.87
N GLN A 866 10.98 40.51 5.20
CA GLN A 866 11.67 41.14 6.32
C GLN A 866 10.72 42.04 7.07
N LYS A 867 10.72 41.99 8.40
CA LYS A 867 9.93 42.90 9.24
C LYS A 867 10.39 44.34 8.94
N ALA A 868 9.41 45.21 8.67
CA ALA A 868 9.67 46.58 8.29
C ALA A 868 10.15 47.46 9.47
#